data_dadca865f34a33ffe65493a84b2a1267
#
_entry.id   dadca865f34a33ffe65493a84b2a1267
#
_cell.length_a   1.000
_cell.length_b   1.000
_cell.length_c   1.000
_cell.angle_alpha   90.00
_cell.angle_beta   90.00
_cell.angle_gamma   90.00
#
_symmetry.space_group_name_H-M   'P 1'
#
loop_
_entity.id
_entity.type
_entity.pdbx_description
1 polymer ?
#
loop_
_entity_poly.entity_id
_entity_poly.type
_entity_poly.pdbx_seq_one_letter_code
_entity_poly.pdbx_strand_id
1 'polypeptide(L)'
;MRPSRREFVTWVTVSGIALSMSRLGFAAQSKFPARAILPGRHNLNPAAGGAGRIDGVVKVTGAKLYASDFRAGDLPGWPASTSHAILVRAPDATHVYIGIDLARLSAGLKPSVVVTADELAKAGTRVPEFYAGDLFCPLGKTPIYMGQPVALLIFETFDAFDQARLALRDGTFVKFGEETGPVEMPDYGEFRFTRVAGATRDAPDIYSPIQQGWISPRKFQNTALPVWSPLAQENAAAYAKGAHNGERIRAELAADNPALLVLDREFETQSVDPMFLEPESGLGWYDKKAGKLELVLGVQSPFEATESVAYLLGKAHAPFRPDSINTQFTYVGGGFGGRDHTPFPLYVALAAMFFPGRPVRLAHDRYQQFQGGIKRHPFKMHSRIGIDRATGKIRAFAADHVLDGGGLANYSSSVATVGATAAIGIYDIPKVDITTVALHSRGVTAGSMRGYGTLQTMTALEVLVDEAAAALPLDPIEFRRRNALPAGGRTMTGNPYFVSVRTPEILDKLEKHPIWQQRASERQRKSQNGILVGTGVACVTKDYGSPTDCSQARVEIDADGRIAIDGDHVEMGNGIGTALANRVALHLGGVADQVSVARLDTYEALALVTSGDPLTVDQKTQDASQKNPRWVPAISSPTSSSVGAHVGTHAAAEAARVIFRFGLWRAALALWHIASDDPRGKQWAKASWKDGQLIMPDLAPLELPALAATAHARNFVTGAMAHGFCRWSWSRARFPIAGEQWTAEIDALAVRHGGGKFERIDRASVKFPPTNLNRIGAAFTSLCGTLVRVEIERATGALRIAKAYSVFECGQALVPQVVLGQAQGGFAMGVGYALLETLPPYEGGPGNGQWNLGQYLVARGSDLPLQDLEIEMLPPLTADEPPKGMAEVVMIPVVPALLNAIHDATGKRFRSLPVTQSTLKGALA
;
A
#
# COMPACT_ATOMS: atom_id res chain seq x y z
N MET A 1 31.81 20.11 12.86
CA MET A 1 32.34 20.21 11.48
C MET A 1 31.19 20.53 10.59
N ARG A 2 31.29 21.55 9.73
CA ARG A 2 30.26 21.80 8.70
C ARG A 2 30.39 20.71 7.64
N PRO A 3 29.32 20.01 7.23
CA PRO A 3 29.41 18.99 6.20
C PRO A 3 29.92 19.61 4.90
N SER A 4 30.72 18.85 4.14
CA SER A 4 31.23 19.31 2.87
C SER A 4 30.09 19.49 1.88
N ARG A 5 30.23 20.43 0.91
CA ARG A 5 29.21 20.76 -0.10
C ARG A 5 28.75 19.58 -0.99
N ARG A 6 29.31 18.37 -0.83
CA ARG A 6 28.94 17.15 -1.59
C ARG A 6 27.98 16.22 -0.85
N GLU A 7 27.69 16.48 0.42
CA GLU A 7 26.85 15.63 1.28
C GLU A 7 25.53 16.31 1.65
N PHE A 8 25.09 17.27 0.87
CA PHE A 8 23.81 17.92 1.12
C PHE A 8 22.65 16.96 0.84
N VAL A 9 21.92 16.78 1.83
CA VAL A 9 20.75 15.89 1.95
C VAL A 9 19.59 16.77 2.38
N THR A 10 18.40 16.40 1.97
CA THR A 10 17.20 17.06 2.47
C THR A 10 17.12 16.90 3.98
N TRP A 11 17.44 17.96 4.73
CA TRP A 11 17.42 17.94 6.18
C TRP A 11 16.04 18.32 6.68
N VAL A 12 15.38 17.34 7.31
CA VAL A 12 14.18 17.56 8.11
C VAL A 12 14.59 17.38 9.57
N THR A 13 14.12 18.21 10.46
CA THR A 13 14.39 18.06 11.89
C THR A 13 13.17 17.51 12.58
N VAL A 14 13.26 16.28 13.10
CA VAL A 14 12.24 15.64 13.92
C VAL A 14 12.78 15.41 15.32
N SER A 15 12.07 15.86 16.33
CA SER A 15 12.51 15.75 17.75
C SER A 15 13.91 16.29 18.01
N GLY A 16 14.35 17.29 17.24
CA GLY A 16 15.67 17.92 17.35
C GLY A 16 16.83 17.08 16.80
N ILE A 17 16.56 16.04 16.01
CA ILE A 17 17.54 15.25 15.27
C ILE A 17 17.45 15.62 13.79
N ALA A 18 18.59 15.84 13.17
CA ALA A 18 18.67 16.10 11.76
C ALA A 18 18.55 14.78 10.99
N LEU A 19 17.58 14.69 10.08
CA LEU A 19 17.34 13.53 9.23
C LEU A 19 17.95 13.73 7.86
N SER A 20 18.59 12.70 7.35
CA SER A 20 19.08 12.67 6.00
C SER A 20 18.80 11.33 5.34
N MET A 21 18.59 11.37 4.01
CA MET A 21 18.37 10.19 3.20
C MET A 21 19.36 10.29 2.05
N SER A 22 20.32 9.37 2.01
CA SER A 22 21.38 9.41 1.01
C SER A 22 21.22 8.33 -0.05
N ARG A 23 21.83 8.57 -1.19
CA ARG A 23 21.97 7.56 -2.22
C ARG A 23 22.76 6.38 -1.67
N LEU A 24 22.27 5.15 -1.90
CA LEU A 24 23.12 3.99 -1.89
C LEU A 24 24.21 4.25 -2.93
N GLY A 25 25.38 4.67 -2.44
CA GLY A 25 26.53 4.87 -3.28
C GLY A 25 26.95 3.53 -3.83
N PHE A 26 26.51 3.16 -5.01
CA PHE A 26 27.19 2.16 -5.82
C PHE A 26 28.49 2.77 -6.29
N ALA A 27 29.37 3.09 -5.32
CA ALA A 27 30.68 3.57 -5.63
C ALA A 27 31.42 2.45 -6.36
N ALA A 28 32.25 2.85 -7.26
CA ALA A 28 33.05 2.12 -8.24
C ALA A 28 33.87 0.90 -7.76
N GLN A 29 33.50 0.27 -6.66
CA GLN A 29 34.14 -0.92 -6.08
C GLN A 29 33.24 -2.16 -6.01
N SER A 30 31.95 -2.07 -6.39
CA SER A 30 31.17 -3.27 -6.60
C SER A 30 31.76 -4.02 -7.81
N LYS A 31 32.03 -5.32 -7.68
CA LYS A 31 32.42 -6.20 -8.79
C LYS A 31 31.36 -6.21 -9.92
N PHE A 32 30.22 -5.56 -9.70
CA PHE A 32 29.13 -5.39 -10.64
C PHE A 32 29.16 -3.94 -11.14
N PRO A 33 29.45 -3.71 -12.43
CA PRO A 33 29.48 -2.36 -12.98
C PRO A 33 28.11 -1.68 -12.78
N ALA A 34 28.13 -0.43 -12.35
CA ALA A 34 26.92 0.39 -12.15
C ALA A 34 26.04 0.45 -13.40
N ARG A 35 26.58 0.19 -14.58
CA ARG A 35 25.85 0.05 -15.84
C ARG A 35 24.96 -1.18 -15.94
N ALA A 36 25.15 -2.19 -15.09
CA ALA A 36 24.28 -3.37 -15.05
C ALA A 36 22.92 -3.10 -14.41
N ILE A 37 22.71 -1.94 -13.79
CA ILE A 37 21.51 -1.64 -13.02
C ILE A 37 20.32 -1.29 -13.93
N LEU A 38 20.58 -0.75 -15.13
CA LEU A 38 19.50 -0.35 -16.03
C LEU A 38 19.91 -0.66 -17.48
N PRO A 39 19.19 -1.58 -18.12
CA PRO A 39 19.33 -1.74 -19.54
C PRO A 39 18.87 -0.47 -20.25
N GLY A 40 19.66 0.01 -21.17
CA GLY A 40 19.33 1.14 -22.01
C GLY A 40 18.10 0.86 -22.89
N ARG A 41 17.74 1.78 -23.75
CA ARG A 41 16.59 1.80 -24.67
C ARG A 41 16.33 0.50 -25.43
N HIS A 42 17.34 -0.34 -25.65
CA HIS A 42 17.24 -1.57 -26.45
C HIS A 42 16.38 -2.66 -25.80
N ASN A 43 16.06 -2.56 -24.50
CA ASN A 43 15.20 -3.52 -23.81
C ASN A 43 13.72 -3.07 -23.74
N LEU A 44 13.46 -1.89 -24.24
CA LEU A 44 12.13 -1.32 -24.30
C LEU A 44 11.76 -1.22 -25.78
N ASN A 45 10.94 -2.14 -26.27
CA ASN A 45 10.42 -2.06 -27.64
C ASN A 45 8.99 -1.49 -27.61
N PRO A 46 8.82 -0.18 -27.75
CA PRO A 46 7.49 0.45 -27.74
C PRO A 46 6.63 -0.02 -28.91
N ALA A 47 7.25 -0.35 -30.05
CA ALA A 47 6.57 -0.79 -31.24
C ALA A 47 5.95 -2.20 -31.13
N ALA A 48 6.44 -3.02 -30.20
CA ALA A 48 5.91 -4.35 -29.93
C ALA A 48 4.77 -4.36 -28.88
N GLY A 49 4.32 -3.20 -28.39
CA GLY A 49 3.29 -3.11 -27.35
C GLY A 49 3.69 -3.72 -26.00
N GLY A 50 4.95 -4.08 -25.84
CA GLY A 50 5.48 -4.82 -24.71
C GLY A 50 6.85 -4.36 -24.31
N ALA A 51 6.94 -3.22 -23.63
CA ALA A 51 8.16 -2.90 -22.90
C ALA A 51 8.34 -3.91 -21.78
N GLY A 52 9.36 -4.76 -21.86
CA GLY A 52 9.78 -5.60 -20.75
C GLY A 52 10.08 -4.72 -19.52
N ARG A 53 10.08 -5.31 -18.34
CA ARG A 53 10.49 -4.59 -17.13
C ARG A 53 11.90 -4.06 -17.28
N ILE A 54 12.14 -2.78 -17.03
CA ILE A 54 13.48 -2.17 -17.09
C ILE A 54 14.44 -2.81 -16.07
N ASP A 55 13.91 -3.31 -14.96
CA ASP A 55 14.66 -4.01 -13.92
C ASP A 55 14.77 -5.53 -14.15
N GLY A 56 14.25 -6.05 -15.29
CA GLY A 56 14.19 -7.48 -15.56
C GLY A 56 15.56 -8.14 -15.64
N VAL A 57 16.46 -7.58 -16.42
CA VAL A 57 17.83 -8.13 -16.61
C VAL A 57 18.61 -8.10 -15.31
N VAL A 58 18.66 -6.97 -14.62
CA VAL A 58 19.39 -6.85 -13.34
C VAL A 58 18.82 -7.76 -12.26
N LYS A 59 17.51 -8.06 -12.31
CA LYS A 59 16.86 -8.99 -11.40
C LYS A 59 17.31 -10.43 -11.63
N VAL A 60 17.34 -10.90 -12.87
CA VAL A 60 17.68 -12.30 -13.18
C VAL A 60 19.20 -12.55 -13.19
N THR A 61 20.03 -11.50 -13.29
CA THR A 61 21.47 -11.59 -13.19
C THR A 61 22.01 -11.39 -11.77
N GLY A 62 21.14 -11.12 -10.78
CA GLY A 62 21.55 -10.86 -9.39
C GLY A 62 22.15 -9.46 -9.16
N ALA A 63 22.10 -8.56 -10.15
CA ALA A 63 22.60 -7.19 -10.01
C ALA A 63 21.61 -6.26 -9.31
N LYS A 64 20.35 -6.68 -9.15
CA LYS A 64 19.34 -5.98 -8.36
C LYS A 64 19.50 -6.36 -6.88
N LEU A 65 19.94 -5.41 -6.06
CA LEU A 65 20.24 -5.64 -4.64
C LEU A 65 19.07 -5.26 -3.74
N TYR A 66 18.78 -6.12 -2.77
CA TYR A 66 17.76 -5.96 -1.75
C TYR A 66 18.44 -5.72 -0.39
N ALA A 67 17.69 -5.37 0.65
CA ALA A 67 18.26 -5.07 1.96
C ALA A 67 19.09 -6.25 2.53
N SER A 68 18.67 -7.48 2.26
CA SER A 68 19.38 -8.70 2.65
C SER A 68 20.73 -8.90 1.96
N ASP A 69 20.96 -8.30 0.79
CA ASP A 69 22.16 -8.52 -0.02
C ASP A 69 23.33 -7.61 0.37
N PHE A 70 23.04 -6.45 0.98
CA PHE A 70 24.06 -5.46 1.35
C PHE A 70 24.95 -5.97 2.48
N ARG A 71 26.27 -5.78 2.36
CA ARG A 71 27.27 -5.98 3.41
C ARG A 71 27.84 -4.64 3.79
N ALA A 72 28.28 -4.51 5.03
CA ALA A 72 28.90 -3.26 5.49
C ALA A 72 30.09 -2.83 4.62
N GLY A 73 30.92 -3.79 4.20
CA GLY A 73 32.08 -3.52 3.31
C GLY A 73 31.73 -3.04 1.90
N ASP A 74 30.47 -3.15 1.48
CA ASP A 74 29.99 -2.65 0.19
C ASP A 74 29.62 -1.14 0.26
N LEU A 75 29.53 -0.61 1.47
CA LEU A 75 29.09 0.76 1.73
C LEU A 75 30.29 1.69 1.96
N PRO A 76 30.40 2.80 1.23
CA PRO A 76 31.50 3.73 1.38
C PRO A 76 31.61 4.31 2.77
N GLY A 77 32.79 4.18 3.38
CA GLY A 77 33.08 4.72 4.70
C GLY A 77 32.59 3.88 5.88
N TRP A 78 31.87 2.78 5.62
CA TRP A 78 31.46 1.86 6.68
C TRP A 78 32.58 0.91 7.08
N PRO A 79 32.67 0.51 8.37
CA PRO A 79 33.55 -0.59 8.79
C PRO A 79 33.18 -1.89 8.09
N ALA A 80 34.16 -2.64 7.60
CA ALA A 80 33.92 -3.86 6.83
C ALA A 80 33.35 -5.02 7.64
N SER A 81 33.67 -5.10 8.94
CA SER A 81 33.17 -6.16 9.82
C SER A 81 31.73 -5.90 10.24
N THR A 82 30.87 -6.88 9.97
CA THR A 82 29.45 -6.82 10.35
C THR A 82 29.17 -7.71 11.55
N SER A 83 28.47 -7.19 12.54
CA SER A 83 27.86 -7.94 13.64
C SER A 83 26.41 -8.30 13.31
N HIS A 84 25.81 -9.25 14.03
CA HIS A 84 24.50 -9.79 13.73
C HIS A 84 23.60 -9.73 14.95
N ALA A 85 22.34 -9.38 14.75
CA ALA A 85 21.37 -9.26 15.82
C ALA A 85 20.16 -10.17 15.60
N ILE A 86 19.56 -10.60 16.72
CA ILE A 86 18.31 -11.37 16.72
C ILE A 86 17.38 -10.84 17.81
N LEU A 87 16.07 -10.81 17.51
CA LEU A 87 15.04 -10.57 18.50
C LEU A 87 14.63 -11.90 19.16
N VAL A 88 14.76 -11.98 20.47
CA VAL A 88 14.16 -13.07 21.27
C VAL A 88 12.75 -12.63 21.63
N ARG A 89 11.79 -13.47 21.35
CA ARG A 89 10.36 -13.15 21.46
C ARG A 89 9.66 -14.10 22.44
N ALA A 90 8.65 -13.58 23.13
CA ALA A 90 7.81 -14.35 24.04
C ALA A 90 6.89 -15.28 23.25
N PRO A 91 6.95 -16.60 23.42
CA PRO A 91 5.99 -17.54 22.82
C PRO A 91 4.66 -17.61 23.58
N ASP A 92 4.55 -16.92 24.71
CA ASP A 92 3.40 -16.91 25.61
C ASP A 92 3.05 -15.46 25.98
N ALA A 93 1.76 -15.19 26.16
CA ALA A 93 1.21 -13.88 26.54
C ALA A 93 0.14 -14.01 27.63
N THR A 94 0.26 -15.03 28.49
CA THR A 94 -0.65 -15.30 29.62
C THR A 94 0.07 -15.46 30.95
N HIS A 95 1.39 -15.52 30.92
CA HIS A 95 2.26 -15.65 32.10
C HIS A 95 3.24 -14.50 32.23
N VAL A 96 3.64 -14.18 33.44
CA VAL A 96 4.62 -13.13 33.73
C VAL A 96 5.98 -13.51 33.17
N TYR A 97 6.58 -12.66 32.36
CA TYR A 97 7.96 -12.81 31.89
C TYR A 97 8.94 -12.55 33.01
N ILE A 98 9.79 -13.54 33.34
CA ILE A 98 10.76 -13.47 34.45
C ILE A 98 12.21 -13.53 34.01
N GLY A 99 12.51 -13.52 32.71
CA GLY A 99 13.88 -13.44 32.20
C GLY A 99 14.18 -14.37 31.03
N ILE A 100 15.44 -14.28 30.59
CA ILE A 100 15.99 -15.15 29.53
C ILE A 100 17.16 -15.96 30.10
N ASP A 101 17.12 -17.26 29.96
CA ASP A 101 18.17 -18.17 30.44
C ASP A 101 19.31 -18.32 29.41
N LEU A 102 20.09 -17.26 29.23
CA LEU A 102 21.25 -17.27 28.34
C LEU A 102 22.42 -18.12 28.87
N ALA A 103 22.38 -18.57 30.16
CA ALA A 103 23.39 -19.47 30.70
C ALA A 103 23.44 -20.82 29.97
N ARG A 104 22.32 -21.24 29.42
CA ARG A 104 22.22 -22.49 28.59
C ARG A 104 23.00 -22.44 27.29
N LEU A 105 23.31 -21.25 26.77
CA LEU A 105 24.17 -21.11 25.60
C LEU A 105 25.62 -21.44 25.98
N SER A 106 26.31 -22.19 25.14
CA SER A 106 27.77 -22.43 25.34
C SER A 106 28.51 -21.09 25.29
N ALA A 107 29.72 -21.05 25.91
CA ALA A 107 30.48 -19.82 26.04
C ALA A 107 30.74 -19.09 24.72
N GLY A 108 30.98 -19.84 23.62
CA GLY A 108 31.19 -19.27 22.28
C GLY A 108 29.94 -18.77 21.59
N LEU A 109 28.75 -19.05 22.13
CA LEU A 109 27.45 -18.64 21.56
C LEU A 109 26.75 -17.53 22.37
N LYS A 110 27.44 -16.99 23.39
CA LYS A 110 26.88 -15.90 24.18
C LYS A 110 26.86 -14.58 23.39
N PRO A 111 25.77 -13.78 23.45
CA PRO A 111 25.74 -12.49 22.82
C PRO A 111 26.74 -11.52 23.51
N SER A 112 27.32 -10.63 22.72
CA SER A 112 28.18 -9.55 23.22
C SER A 112 27.37 -8.44 23.89
N VAL A 113 26.11 -8.23 23.44
CA VAL A 113 25.19 -7.24 24.02
C VAL A 113 23.77 -7.84 24.08
N VAL A 114 23.10 -7.53 25.18
CA VAL A 114 21.68 -7.85 25.44
C VAL A 114 20.96 -6.53 25.69
N VAL A 115 19.98 -6.20 24.87
CA VAL A 115 19.14 -5.00 25.01
C VAL A 115 17.73 -5.45 25.40
N THR A 116 17.24 -4.97 26.52
CA THR A 116 15.91 -5.27 27.08
C THR A 116 15.10 -3.98 27.27
N ALA A 117 13.88 -4.09 27.75
CA ALA A 117 13.06 -2.93 28.11
C ALA A 117 13.77 -1.99 29.11
N ASP A 118 14.53 -2.54 30.06
CA ASP A 118 15.26 -1.76 31.06
C ASP A 118 16.37 -0.92 30.40
N GLU A 119 17.12 -1.46 29.44
CA GLU A 119 18.11 -0.69 28.70
C GLU A 119 17.49 0.44 27.88
N LEU A 120 16.32 0.22 27.30
CA LEU A 120 15.57 1.26 26.58
C LEU A 120 15.10 2.37 27.54
N ALA A 121 14.60 1.99 28.71
CA ALA A 121 14.18 2.94 29.75
C ALA A 121 15.36 3.77 30.25
N LYS A 122 16.52 3.12 30.52
CA LYS A 122 17.77 3.80 30.90
C LYS A 122 18.29 4.74 29.82
N ALA A 123 18.11 4.37 28.55
CA ALA A 123 18.50 5.21 27.43
C ALA A 123 17.53 6.38 27.21
N GLY A 124 16.32 6.35 27.77
CA GLY A 124 15.31 7.37 27.62
C GLY A 124 14.64 7.36 26.22
N THR A 125 14.62 6.21 25.58
CA THR A 125 13.93 6.05 24.28
C THR A 125 12.42 6.17 24.45
N ARG A 126 11.72 6.56 23.37
CA ARG A 126 10.26 6.69 23.37
C ARG A 126 9.65 5.98 22.17
N VAL A 127 8.85 4.97 22.43
CA VAL A 127 8.15 4.25 21.36
C VAL A 127 7.17 5.19 20.64
N PRO A 128 7.12 5.19 19.31
CA PRO A 128 6.10 5.94 18.60
C PRO A 128 4.68 5.53 19.03
N GLU A 129 3.86 6.52 19.34
CA GLU A 129 2.50 6.33 19.84
C GLU A 129 1.58 5.56 18.89
N PHE A 130 1.93 5.57 17.61
CA PHE A 130 1.27 4.81 16.55
C PHE A 130 1.15 3.30 16.85
N TYR A 131 2.09 2.73 17.57
CA TYR A 131 2.06 1.29 17.88
C TYR A 131 1.17 0.96 19.08
N ALA A 132 0.83 1.93 19.93
CA ALA A 132 0.01 1.76 21.14
C ALA A 132 0.47 0.63 22.07
N GLY A 133 1.79 0.41 22.16
CA GLY A 133 2.37 -0.64 23.00
C GLY A 133 3.89 -0.56 23.06
N ASP A 134 4.47 -1.33 23.96
CA ASP A 134 5.92 -1.37 24.16
C ASP A 134 6.61 -2.27 23.12
N LEU A 135 7.79 -1.86 22.65
CA LEU A 135 8.62 -2.65 21.75
C LEU A 135 9.15 -3.94 22.41
N PHE A 136 9.47 -3.88 23.71
CA PHE A 136 9.95 -5.00 24.50
C PHE A 136 9.07 -5.19 25.73
N CYS A 137 8.77 -6.45 26.06
CA CYS A 137 8.10 -6.77 27.31
C CYS A 137 9.06 -6.49 28.50
N PRO A 138 8.67 -5.67 29.48
CA PRO A 138 9.45 -5.44 30.68
C PRO A 138 9.52 -6.69 31.57
N LEU A 139 10.65 -6.86 32.28
CA LEU A 139 10.78 -7.92 33.28
C LEU A 139 9.71 -7.78 34.38
N GLY A 140 9.10 -8.90 34.78
CA GLY A 140 8.03 -8.91 35.77
C GLY A 140 6.66 -8.48 35.22
N LYS A 141 6.50 -8.37 33.91
CA LYS A 141 5.22 -8.11 33.25
C LYS A 141 4.82 -9.25 32.34
N THR A 142 3.53 -9.42 32.12
CA THR A 142 3.01 -10.34 31.13
C THR A 142 3.14 -9.70 29.73
N PRO A 143 3.64 -10.43 28.72
CA PRO A 143 3.67 -9.91 27.36
C PRO A 143 2.28 -9.55 26.87
N ILE A 144 2.14 -8.41 26.20
CA ILE A 144 0.83 -7.97 25.68
C ILE A 144 0.38 -8.77 24.48
N TYR A 145 1.31 -9.47 23.79
CA TYR A 145 0.99 -10.36 22.69
C TYR A 145 2.05 -11.46 22.50
N MET A 146 1.64 -12.57 21.91
CA MET A 146 2.54 -13.66 21.52
C MET A 146 3.47 -13.19 20.41
N GLY A 147 4.76 -13.39 20.58
CA GLY A 147 5.78 -12.86 19.69
C GLY A 147 6.26 -11.46 20.04
N GLN A 148 5.83 -10.87 21.16
CA GLN A 148 6.41 -9.63 21.66
C GLN A 148 7.90 -9.84 21.99
N PRO A 149 8.81 -9.01 21.48
CA PRO A 149 10.22 -9.09 21.87
C PRO A 149 10.42 -8.93 23.38
N VAL A 150 11.32 -9.71 23.93
CA VAL A 150 11.80 -9.60 25.32
C VAL A 150 13.23 -9.10 25.38
N ALA A 151 14.02 -9.36 24.33
CA ALA A 151 15.36 -8.82 24.15
C ALA A 151 15.80 -8.77 22.69
N LEU A 152 16.78 -7.90 22.42
CA LEU A 152 17.60 -7.88 21.22
C LEU A 152 19.01 -8.36 21.61
N LEU A 153 19.48 -9.44 21.02
CA LEU A 153 20.80 -10.01 21.24
C LEU A 153 21.71 -9.67 20.06
N ILE A 154 22.95 -9.22 20.34
CA ILE A 154 23.93 -8.87 19.33
C ILE A 154 25.16 -9.77 19.45
N PHE A 155 25.61 -10.32 18.33
CA PHE A 155 26.75 -11.22 18.20
C PHE A 155 27.80 -10.60 17.28
N GLU A 156 29.07 -10.72 17.63
CA GLU A 156 30.16 -10.16 16.83
C GLU A 156 30.41 -10.91 15.52
N THR A 157 30.16 -12.22 15.51
CA THR A 157 30.41 -13.08 14.34
C THR A 157 29.14 -13.73 13.83
N PHE A 158 29.10 -14.01 12.51
CA PHE A 158 28.01 -14.75 11.92
C PHE A 158 27.85 -16.16 12.47
N ASP A 159 28.98 -16.87 12.71
CA ASP A 159 28.93 -18.25 13.19
C ASP A 159 28.29 -18.37 14.58
N ALA A 160 28.69 -17.50 15.52
CA ALA A 160 28.07 -17.45 16.84
C ALA A 160 26.56 -17.07 16.76
N PHE A 161 26.21 -16.09 15.92
CA PHE A 161 24.82 -15.71 15.66
C PHE A 161 24.01 -16.88 15.10
N ASP A 162 24.48 -17.55 14.04
CA ASP A 162 23.71 -18.57 13.34
C ASP A 162 23.44 -19.79 14.23
N GLN A 163 24.42 -20.23 14.99
CA GLN A 163 24.24 -21.32 15.94
C GLN A 163 23.33 -20.92 17.11
N ALA A 164 23.52 -19.71 17.66
CA ALA A 164 22.66 -19.21 18.74
C ALA A 164 21.21 -19.05 18.26
N ARG A 165 20.98 -18.54 17.05
CA ARG A 165 19.67 -18.39 16.43
C ARG A 165 18.92 -19.73 16.34
N LEU A 166 19.62 -20.80 15.96
CA LEU A 166 19.04 -22.14 15.91
C LEU A 166 18.65 -22.65 17.31
N ALA A 167 19.51 -22.42 18.31
CA ALA A 167 19.23 -22.81 19.69
C ALA A 167 18.06 -22.06 20.31
N LEU A 168 17.91 -20.75 20.00
CA LEU A 168 16.88 -19.87 20.55
C LEU A 168 15.50 -20.02 19.91
N ARG A 169 15.37 -20.75 18.80
CA ARG A 169 14.15 -20.82 17.98
C ARG A 169 12.94 -21.37 18.72
N ASP A 170 13.11 -22.32 19.61
CA ASP A 170 12.00 -23.01 20.29
C ASP A 170 11.34 -22.19 21.41
N GLY A 171 11.90 -21.03 21.74
CA GLY A 171 11.38 -20.12 22.78
C GLY A 171 11.64 -20.61 24.21
N THR A 172 12.25 -21.78 24.43
CA THR A 172 12.47 -22.35 25.79
C THR A 172 13.45 -21.59 26.64
N PHE A 173 14.20 -20.66 26.03
CA PHE A 173 15.10 -19.75 26.73
C PHE A 173 14.36 -18.63 27.44
N VAL A 174 13.15 -18.28 27.03
CA VAL A 174 12.29 -17.31 27.71
C VAL A 174 11.63 -17.99 28.89
N LYS A 175 11.77 -17.42 30.07
CA LYS A 175 11.22 -17.96 31.33
C LYS A 175 9.99 -17.20 31.75
N PHE A 176 9.01 -17.93 32.20
CA PHE A 176 7.73 -17.43 32.67
C PHE A 176 7.53 -17.83 34.13
N GLY A 177 6.83 -16.97 34.89
CA GLY A 177 6.42 -17.18 36.26
C GLY A 177 4.93 -17.55 36.34
N GLU A 178 4.21 -16.86 37.21
CA GLU A 178 2.78 -17.10 37.44
C GLU A 178 1.90 -16.80 36.22
N GLU A 179 0.81 -17.51 36.10
CA GLU A 179 -0.24 -17.26 35.11
C GLU A 179 -1.12 -16.09 35.56
N THR A 180 -1.23 -15.09 34.71
CA THR A 180 -2.07 -13.90 34.95
C THR A 180 -3.25 -13.81 33.98
N GLY A 181 -3.27 -14.65 32.96
CA GLY A 181 -4.14 -14.49 31.80
C GLY A 181 -3.66 -13.35 30.86
N PRO A 182 -4.36 -13.13 29.76
CA PRO A 182 -4.06 -12.06 28.81
C PRO A 182 -4.11 -10.68 29.44
N VAL A 183 -3.22 -9.80 28.99
CA VAL A 183 -3.26 -8.39 29.40
C VAL A 183 -4.44 -7.70 28.74
N GLU A 184 -5.31 -7.09 29.52
CA GLU A 184 -6.40 -6.25 29.00
C GLU A 184 -5.82 -4.90 28.53
N MET A 185 -6.09 -4.57 27.28
CA MET A 185 -5.72 -3.31 26.66
C MET A 185 -6.95 -2.68 26.00
N PRO A 186 -7.03 -1.35 25.92
CA PRO A 186 -8.11 -0.70 25.19
C PRO A 186 -8.12 -1.09 23.71
N ASP A 187 -9.30 -1.16 23.12
CA ASP A 187 -9.47 -1.38 21.69
C ASP A 187 -8.83 -0.24 20.86
N TYR A 188 -8.44 -0.56 19.65
CA TYR A 188 -7.75 0.39 18.75
C TYR A 188 -8.72 1.38 18.08
N GLY A 189 -10.00 1.16 18.13
CA GLY A 189 -11.03 2.08 17.68
C GLY A 189 -12.39 1.43 17.50
N GLU A 190 -13.41 2.22 17.76
CA GLU A 190 -14.81 1.90 17.51
C GLU A 190 -15.40 2.97 16.60
N PHE A 191 -16.09 2.55 15.52
CA PHE A 191 -16.64 3.46 14.53
C PHE A 191 -18.05 3.05 14.13
N ARG A 192 -18.89 4.05 13.83
CA ARG A 192 -20.22 3.83 13.24
C ARG A 192 -20.41 4.75 12.05
N PHE A 193 -20.91 4.20 10.97
CA PHE A 193 -21.23 4.91 9.73
C PHE A 193 -22.70 4.69 9.40
N THR A 194 -23.49 5.76 9.39
CA THR A 194 -24.91 5.72 9.07
C THR A 194 -25.20 6.66 7.91
N ARG A 195 -25.88 6.16 6.91
CA ARG A 195 -26.33 6.94 5.74
C ARG A 195 -27.80 6.67 5.45
N VAL A 196 -28.57 7.73 5.19
CA VAL A 196 -29.91 7.67 4.60
C VAL A 196 -29.91 8.55 3.38
N ALA A 197 -30.09 7.95 2.19
CA ALA A 197 -30.16 8.69 0.93
C ALA A 197 -31.33 9.67 0.92
N GLY A 198 -31.13 10.81 0.29
CA GLY A 198 -32.20 11.80 0.08
C GLY A 198 -33.35 11.24 -0.73
N ALA A 199 -34.53 11.89 -0.64
CA ALA A 199 -35.75 11.48 -1.33
C ALA A 199 -35.63 11.51 -2.86
N THR A 200 -34.71 12.33 -3.38
CA THR A 200 -34.39 12.43 -4.81
C THR A 200 -32.88 12.41 -5.00
N ARG A 201 -32.45 12.20 -6.23
CA ARG A 201 -31.01 12.22 -6.56
C ARG A 201 -30.33 13.55 -6.17
N ASP A 202 -31.05 14.65 -6.24
CA ASP A 202 -30.52 15.99 -5.94
C ASP A 202 -30.71 16.41 -4.48
N ALA A 203 -31.46 15.63 -3.68
CA ALA A 203 -31.62 15.87 -2.26
C ALA A 203 -30.35 15.41 -1.52
N PRO A 204 -29.84 16.18 -0.53
CA PRO A 204 -28.69 15.78 0.22
C PRO A 204 -28.97 14.52 1.03
N ASP A 205 -28.01 13.58 1.02
CA ASP A 205 -28.04 12.43 1.88
C ASP A 205 -27.91 12.86 3.34
N ILE A 206 -28.61 12.18 4.23
CA ILE A 206 -28.39 12.28 5.66
C ILE A 206 -27.23 11.35 5.98
N TYR A 207 -26.07 11.94 6.22
CA TYR A 207 -24.86 11.24 6.57
C TYR A 207 -24.40 11.61 7.96
N SER A 208 -24.14 10.62 8.78
CA SER A 208 -23.61 10.80 10.12
C SER A 208 -22.41 9.90 10.32
N PRO A 209 -21.20 10.39 10.11
CA PRO A 209 -20.01 9.68 10.52
C PRO A 209 -19.91 9.76 12.03
N ILE A 210 -20.14 8.66 12.71
CA ILE A 210 -19.93 8.55 14.13
C ILE A 210 -18.63 7.80 14.33
N GLN A 211 -17.63 8.47 14.86
CA GLN A 211 -16.35 7.88 15.20
C GLN A 211 -16.11 8.05 16.68
N GLN A 212 -15.93 6.91 17.38
CA GLN A 212 -15.56 6.88 18.78
C GLN A 212 -14.12 6.44 18.91
N GLY A 213 -13.16 7.07 18.72
CA GLY A 213 -11.77 6.71 18.82
C GLY A 213 -11.11 6.44 17.47
N TRP A 214 -10.03 7.12 17.28
CA TRP A 214 -9.13 6.97 16.14
C TRP A 214 -7.70 7.04 16.67
N ILE A 215 -6.87 6.10 16.29
CA ILE A 215 -5.44 6.18 16.51
C ILE A 215 -4.83 6.91 15.31
N SER A 216 -4.57 8.20 15.48
CA SER A 216 -3.73 8.92 14.53
C SER A 216 -2.26 8.58 14.81
N PRO A 217 -1.47 8.20 13.80
CA PRO A 217 -0.05 7.93 13.98
C PRO A 217 0.74 9.05 14.66
N ARG A 218 0.23 10.26 14.64
CA ARG A 218 0.95 11.46 15.11
C ARG A 218 0.31 12.18 16.29
N LYS A 219 -0.87 11.73 16.74
CA LYS A 219 -1.60 12.36 17.84
C LYS A 219 -1.95 11.43 18.98
N PHE A 220 -1.45 10.23 18.97
CA PHE A 220 -1.64 9.30 20.06
C PHE A 220 -0.90 9.83 21.30
N GLN A 221 -1.65 10.25 22.32
CA GLN A 221 -1.10 10.80 23.55
C GLN A 221 -1.41 9.87 24.71
N ASN A 222 -0.58 8.90 25.00
CA ASN A 222 -0.44 8.18 26.27
C ASN A 222 -1.73 7.84 27.07
N THR A 223 -2.90 7.88 26.49
CA THR A 223 -4.16 7.59 27.13
C THR A 223 -4.98 6.67 26.23
N ALA A 224 -5.91 6.01 26.81
CA ALA A 224 -7.00 5.34 26.12
C ALA A 224 -7.35 6.07 24.83
N LEU A 225 -7.57 5.34 23.77
CA LEU A 225 -7.85 5.75 22.41
C LEU A 225 -8.21 7.23 22.22
N PRO A 226 -7.46 8.00 21.45
CA PRO A 226 -7.85 9.37 21.18
C PRO A 226 -9.26 9.37 20.61
N VAL A 227 -10.15 10.04 21.24
CA VAL A 227 -11.47 10.30 20.67
C VAL A 227 -11.24 11.06 19.37
N TRP A 228 -11.71 10.52 18.28
CA TRP A 228 -11.78 11.29 17.02
C TRP A 228 -12.80 12.38 17.19
N SER A 229 -12.32 13.46 17.69
CA SER A 229 -13.18 14.33 18.34
C SER A 229 -13.89 15.36 17.56
N PRO A 230 -13.33 16.08 16.65
CA PRO A 230 -14.02 17.33 16.31
C PRO A 230 -15.47 17.12 15.88
N LEU A 231 -15.79 15.96 15.26
CA LEU A 231 -17.11 15.72 14.70
C LEU A 231 -18.18 15.36 15.73
N ALA A 232 -17.83 14.55 16.74
CA ALA A 232 -18.79 14.16 17.77
C ALA A 232 -19.02 15.30 18.78
N GLN A 233 -17.97 16.06 19.12
CA GLN A 233 -18.08 17.20 20.03
C GLN A 233 -18.63 18.46 19.35
N GLU A 234 -18.26 18.71 18.09
CA GLU A 234 -18.75 19.86 17.31
C GLU A 234 -20.16 19.64 16.77
N ASN A 235 -20.65 18.39 16.70
CA ASN A 235 -21.93 18.04 16.12
C ASN A 235 -22.70 16.98 16.92
N ALA A 236 -22.89 17.19 18.22
CA ALA A 236 -23.69 16.29 19.07
C ALA A 236 -25.07 16.01 18.50
N ALA A 237 -25.69 16.99 17.85
CA ALA A 237 -26.97 16.84 17.18
C ALA A 237 -26.90 15.94 15.94
N ALA A 238 -25.85 16.03 15.15
CA ALA A 238 -25.63 15.15 13.99
C ALA A 238 -25.33 13.71 14.43
N TYR A 239 -24.58 13.57 15.53
CA TYR A 239 -24.32 12.28 16.15
C TYR A 239 -25.61 11.61 16.63
N ALA A 240 -26.40 12.30 17.42
CA ALA A 240 -27.69 11.79 17.93
C ALA A 240 -28.65 11.42 16.77
N LYS A 241 -28.67 12.23 15.70
CA LYS A 241 -29.47 11.96 14.50
C LYS A 241 -28.98 10.72 13.76
N GLY A 242 -27.67 10.52 13.65
CA GLY A 242 -27.08 9.33 13.05
C GLY A 242 -27.38 8.07 13.83
N ALA A 243 -27.21 8.08 15.14
CA ALA A 243 -27.54 6.96 16.01
C ALA A 243 -29.04 6.59 15.89
N HIS A 244 -29.93 7.58 15.94
CA HIS A 244 -31.35 7.39 15.76
C HIS A 244 -31.70 6.80 14.38
N ASN A 245 -31.06 7.28 13.28
CA ASN A 245 -31.29 6.73 11.96
C ASN A 245 -30.78 5.29 11.85
N GLY A 246 -29.63 4.98 12.44
CA GLY A 246 -29.10 3.62 12.50
C GLY A 246 -30.04 2.66 13.23
N GLU A 247 -30.58 3.06 14.37
CA GLU A 247 -31.58 2.28 15.11
C GLU A 247 -32.83 2.01 14.26
N ARG A 248 -33.33 3.02 13.56
CA ARG A 248 -34.48 2.88 12.66
C ARG A 248 -34.18 1.92 11.48
N ILE A 249 -32.99 1.98 10.89
CA ILE A 249 -32.58 1.05 9.83
C ILE A 249 -32.56 -0.38 10.36
N ARG A 250 -31.99 -0.60 11.54
CA ARG A 250 -31.94 -1.92 12.18
C ARG A 250 -33.33 -2.42 12.55
N ALA A 251 -34.21 -1.54 13.05
CA ALA A 251 -35.58 -1.87 13.35
C ALA A 251 -36.39 -2.23 12.08
N GLU A 252 -36.17 -1.53 10.95
CA GLU A 252 -36.78 -1.88 9.65
C GLU A 252 -36.37 -3.27 9.18
N LEU A 253 -35.10 -3.64 9.36
CA LEU A 253 -34.56 -4.95 9.01
C LEU A 253 -35.01 -6.06 9.96
N ALA A 254 -35.37 -5.74 11.18
CA ALA A 254 -35.90 -6.69 12.18
C ALA A 254 -37.42 -6.88 12.13
N ALA A 255 -38.13 -5.97 11.45
CA ALA A 255 -39.58 -6.01 11.39
C ALA A 255 -40.07 -7.17 10.50
N ASP A 256 -41.17 -7.80 10.92
CA ASP A 256 -41.87 -8.78 10.08
C ASP A 256 -42.63 -8.04 8.96
N ASN A 257 -41.96 -7.93 7.80
CA ASN A 257 -42.52 -7.28 6.62
C ASN A 257 -42.53 -8.23 5.44
N PRO A 258 -43.68 -8.78 5.00
CA PRO A 258 -43.76 -9.76 3.94
C PRO A 258 -43.30 -9.23 2.56
N ALA A 259 -43.29 -7.90 2.35
CA ALA A 259 -42.77 -7.29 1.13
C ALA A 259 -41.24 -7.23 1.09
N LEU A 260 -40.56 -7.46 2.22
CA LEU A 260 -39.13 -7.40 2.34
C LEU A 260 -38.54 -8.82 2.50
N LEU A 261 -37.56 -9.15 1.69
CA LEU A 261 -36.67 -10.30 1.95
C LEU A 261 -35.54 -9.79 2.81
N VAL A 262 -35.42 -10.27 4.04
CA VAL A 262 -34.29 -9.99 4.89
C VAL A 262 -33.41 -11.23 4.98
N LEU A 263 -32.12 -11.07 4.66
CA LEU A 263 -31.08 -12.05 4.95
C LEU A 263 -30.22 -11.53 6.08
N ASP A 264 -30.05 -12.36 7.09
CA ASP A 264 -29.26 -12.10 8.30
C ASP A 264 -28.19 -13.20 8.42
N ARG A 265 -26.92 -12.83 8.32
CA ARG A 265 -25.82 -13.80 8.17
C ARG A 265 -24.56 -13.35 8.89
N GLU A 266 -23.87 -14.35 9.42
CA GLU A 266 -22.53 -14.19 9.99
C GLU A 266 -21.47 -14.67 9.00
N PHE A 267 -20.35 -13.94 8.96
CA PHE A 267 -19.17 -14.25 8.15
C PHE A 267 -17.92 -14.18 9.01
N GLU A 268 -16.98 -15.05 8.72
CA GLU A 268 -15.69 -15.08 9.40
C GLU A 268 -14.55 -15.23 8.38
N THR A 269 -13.52 -14.41 8.53
CA THR A 269 -12.31 -14.51 7.72
C THR A 269 -11.09 -14.67 8.62
N GLN A 270 -10.11 -15.42 8.13
CA GLN A 270 -8.92 -15.77 8.86
C GLN A 270 -7.81 -14.73 8.72
N SER A 271 -6.80 -14.83 9.59
CA SER A 271 -5.51 -14.16 9.44
C SER A 271 -4.62 -14.88 8.44
N VAL A 272 -3.83 -14.13 7.68
CA VAL A 272 -2.82 -14.66 6.74
C VAL A 272 -1.57 -13.79 6.73
N ASP A 273 -0.43 -14.37 6.33
CA ASP A 273 0.83 -13.66 6.13
C ASP A 273 0.91 -13.05 4.72
N PRO A 274 1.47 -11.86 4.53
CA PRO A 274 1.72 -11.28 3.21
C PRO A 274 2.63 -12.11 2.31
N MET A 275 3.43 -12.99 2.86
CA MET A 275 4.31 -13.94 2.19
C MET A 275 5.25 -13.33 1.14
N PHE A 276 5.75 -12.12 1.40
CA PHE A 276 6.81 -11.58 0.55
C PHE A 276 8.08 -12.45 0.64
N LEU A 277 8.77 -12.62 -0.50
CA LEU A 277 9.90 -13.55 -0.62
C LEU A 277 11.09 -13.16 0.26
N GLU A 278 11.42 -11.88 0.32
CA GLU A 278 12.47 -11.36 1.17
C GLU A 278 11.92 -11.08 2.57
N PRO A 279 12.26 -11.83 3.64
CA PRO A 279 11.94 -11.42 5.00
C PRO A 279 12.55 -10.06 5.34
N GLU A 280 12.00 -9.37 6.33
CA GLU A 280 12.51 -8.06 6.74
C GLU A 280 13.99 -8.15 7.10
N SER A 281 14.78 -7.25 6.51
CA SER A 281 16.23 -7.16 6.69
C SER A 281 16.66 -5.70 6.70
N GLY A 282 17.64 -5.41 7.55
CA GLY A 282 18.23 -4.08 7.64
C GLY A 282 19.66 -4.13 8.18
N LEU A 283 20.41 -3.08 7.92
CA LEU A 283 21.77 -2.88 8.40
C LEU A 283 21.83 -1.50 9.01
N GLY A 284 22.41 -1.41 10.22
CA GLY A 284 22.57 -0.15 10.92
C GLY A 284 23.99 0.03 11.44
N TRP A 285 24.48 1.26 11.44
CA TRP A 285 25.78 1.63 12.00
C TRP A 285 25.71 2.99 12.69
N TYR A 286 26.08 3.02 13.96
CA TYR A 286 26.24 4.26 14.69
C TYR A 286 27.71 4.67 14.73
N ASP A 287 28.07 5.69 13.95
CA ASP A 287 29.36 6.37 14.06
C ASP A 287 29.32 7.32 15.27
N LYS A 288 29.80 6.83 16.43
CA LYS A 288 29.83 7.58 17.66
C LYS A 288 30.74 8.83 17.59
N LYS A 289 31.77 8.83 16.71
CA LYS A 289 32.66 9.99 16.56
C LYS A 289 31.98 11.12 15.78
N ALA A 290 31.21 10.76 14.78
CA ALA A 290 30.46 11.71 13.97
C ALA A 290 29.08 12.03 14.54
N GLY A 291 28.62 11.32 15.60
CA GLY A 291 27.25 11.44 16.11
C GLY A 291 26.18 10.99 15.11
N LYS A 292 26.53 10.13 14.14
CA LYS A 292 25.69 9.82 12.99
C LYS A 292 25.20 8.38 13.01
N LEU A 293 23.88 8.19 12.95
CA LEU A 293 23.27 6.88 12.73
C LEU A 293 23.00 6.68 11.23
N GLU A 294 23.60 5.64 10.68
CA GLU A 294 23.45 5.21 9.31
C GLU A 294 22.58 3.96 9.24
N LEU A 295 21.56 3.94 8.37
CA LEU A 295 20.65 2.82 8.20
C LEU A 295 20.52 2.43 6.73
N VAL A 296 20.39 1.12 6.45
CA VAL A 296 20.00 0.56 5.15
C VAL A 296 18.76 -0.28 5.37
N LEU A 297 17.65 0.08 4.74
CA LEU A 297 16.33 -0.48 4.99
C LEU A 297 15.56 -0.81 3.70
N GLY A 298 14.77 -1.89 3.73
CA GLY A 298 13.82 -2.25 2.70
C GLY A 298 12.38 -2.12 3.23
N VAL A 299 11.75 -0.95 3.05
CA VAL A 299 10.41 -0.62 3.59
C VAL A 299 9.52 -0.01 2.50
N GLN A 300 8.20 0.01 2.73
CA GLN A 300 7.24 0.66 1.82
C GLN A 300 7.04 2.16 2.12
N SER A 301 7.39 2.59 3.32
CA SER A 301 7.20 3.95 3.83
C SER A 301 8.53 4.57 4.25
N PRO A 302 9.40 4.95 3.29
CA PRO A 302 10.75 5.41 3.60
C PRO A 302 10.82 6.60 4.55
N PHE A 303 10.02 7.63 4.30
CA PHE A 303 10.04 8.86 5.07
C PHE A 303 9.57 8.62 6.51
N GLU A 304 8.43 7.97 6.67
CA GLU A 304 7.82 7.66 7.97
C GLU A 304 8.68 6.68 8.79
N ALA A 305 9.36 5.75 8.14
CA ALA A 305 10.31 4.86 8.83
C ALA A 305 11.44 5.64 9.48
N THR A 306 12.00 6.63 8.78
CA THR A 306 13.05 7.49 9.31
C THR A 306 12.53 8.42 10.41
N GLU A 307 11.32 8.99 10.25
CA GLU A 307 10.66 9.79 11.29
C GLU A 307 10.42 8.97 12.56
N SER A 308 9.96 7.73 12.42
CA SER A 308 9.71 6.82 13.56
C SER A 308 11.00 6.53 14.34
N VAL A 309 12.12 6.31 13.65
CA VAL A 309 13.43 6.16 14.30
C VAL A 309 13.85 7.45 15.00
N ALA A 310 13.65 8.61 14.37
CA ALA A 310 13.96 9.89 15.00
C ALA A 310 13.09 10.17 16.22
N TYR A 311 11.82 9.78 16.19
CA TYR A 311 10.92 9.88 17.34
C TYR A 311 11.40 8.98 18.50
N LEU A 312 11.74 7.71 18.20
CA LEU A 312 12.26 6.76 19.18
C LEU A 312 13.49 7.31 19.93
N LEU A 313 14.43 7.92 19.21
CA LEU A 313 15.71 8.37 19.73
C LEU A 313 15.72 9.84 20.17
N GLY A 314 14.71 10.63 19.82
CA GLY A 314 14.70 12.08 20.00
C GLY A 314 14.72 12.57 21.44
N LYS A 315 14.24 11.76 22.38
CA LYS A 315 14.28 12.04 23.82
C LYS A 315 15.35 11.22 24.56
N ALA A 316 16.08 10.37 23.86
CA ALA A 316 17.12 9.55 24.45
C ALA A 316 18.25 10.42 25.05
N HIS A 317 18.87 9.90 26.09
CA HIS A 317 20.04 10.54 26.75
C HIS A 317 21.31 10.22 25.95
N ALA A 318 22.31 11.09 26.06
CA ALA A 318 23.64 10.74 25.55
C ALA A 318 24.17 9.49 26.27
N PRO A 319 24.82 8.55 25.60
CA PRO A 319 25.23 8.57 24.18
C PRO A 319 24.21 7.97 23.19
N PHE A 320 22.96 7.69 23.59
CA PHE A 320 21.94 7.01 22.77
C PHE A 320 21.13 7.96 21.88
N ARG A 321 21.48 9.24 21.86
CA ARG A 321 20.87 10.22 20.98
C ARG A 321 21.86 10.58 19.87
N PRO A 322 21.59 10.23 18.60
CA PRO A 322 22.43 10.66 17.50
C PRO A 322 22.19 12.15 17.17
N ASP A 323 23.20 12.84 16.63
CA ASP A 323 23.05 14.19 16.09
C ASP A 323 22.31 14.18 14.75
N SER A 324 22.47 13.09 13.99
CA SER A 324 21.82 12.91 12.70
C SER A 324 21.56 11.44 12.39
N ILE A 325 20.50 11.22 11.58
CA ILE A 325 20.14 9.91 11.05
C ILE A 325 20.17 10.00 9.53
N ASN A 326 20.91 9.10 8.91
CA ASN A 326 20.92 8.93 7.47
C ASN A 326 20.38 7.57 7.10
N THR A 327 19.33 7.54 6.30
CA THR A 327 18.72 6.30 5.86
C THR A 327 18.87 6.12 4.34
N GLN A 328 19.29 4.93 3.94
CA GLN A 328 19.43 4.50 2.57
C GLN A 328 18.38 3.42 2.32
N PHE A 329 17.61 3.57 1.27
CA PHE A 329 16.54 2.64 0.93
C PHE A 329 16.92 1.76 -0.25
N THR A 330 16.51 0.50 -0.19
CA THR A 330 16.81 -0.52 -1.17
C THR A 330 15.60 -0.84 -2.02
N TYR A 331 15.79 -1.68 -3.04
CA TYR A 331 14.67 -2.44 -3.60
C TYR A 331 14.09 -3.36 -2.53
N VAL A 332 12.79 -3.62 -2.63
CA VAL A 332 12.05 -4.43 -1.66
C VAL A 332 11.59 -5.72 -2.31
N GLY A 333 11.92 -6.86 -1.73
CA GLY A 333 11.60 -8.19 -2.24
C GLY A 333 10.17 -8.65 -1.98
N GLY A 334 9.19 -7.77 -2.28
CA GLY A 334 7.77 -7.90 -1.99
C GLY A 334 7.35 -7.11 -0.76
N GLY A 335 6.12 -6.65 -0.73
CA GLY A 335 5.60 -5.87 0.39
C GLY A 335 4.14 -6.21 0.70
N PHE A 336 3.26 -6.03 -0.28
CA PHE A 336 1.81 -6.29 -0.18
C PHE A 336 1.11 -5.58 0.99
N GLY A 337 1.70 -4.49 1.52
CA GLY A 337 1.29 -3.79 2.72
C GLY A 337 2.04 -4.21 3.99
N GLY A 338 2.58 -5.40 4.07
CA GLY A 338 3.22 -5.93 5.28
C GLY A 338 4.55 -5.27 5.66
N ARG A 339 5.08 -4.37 4.82
CA ARG A 339 6.25 -3.53 5.13
C ARG A 339 5.89 -2.05 5.26
N ASP A 340 4.60 -1.76 5.41
CA ASP A 340 4.09 -0.44 5.65
C ASP A 340 3.96 -0.21 7.15
N HIS A 341 4.73 0.75 7.70
CA HIS A 341 4.78 1.09 9.12
C HIS A 341 5.06 -0.10 10.07
N THR A 342 5.91 -1.03 9.66
CA THR A 342 6.40 -2.10 10.55
C THR A 342 7.33 -1.53 11.62
N PRO A 343 7.40 -2.10 12.85
CA PRO A 343 8.35 -1.68 13.87
C PRO A 343 9.80 -2.12 13.59
N PHE A 344 10.03 -2.91 12.54
CA PHE A 344 11.34 -3.46 12.20
C PHE A 344 12.47 -2.41 12.10
N PRO A 345 12.29 -1.24 11.45
CA PRO A 345 13.30 -0.18 11.40
C PRO A 345 13.78 0.28 12.78
N LEU A 346 12.88 0.29 13.78
CA LEU A 346 13.21 0.69 15.15
C LEU A 346 14.20 -0.29 15.78
N TYR A 347 14.02 -1.59 15.55
CA TYR A 347 14.94 -2.61 16.07
C TYR A 347 16.30 -2.56 15.37
N VAL A 348 16.37 -2.24 14.07
CA VAL A 348 17.64 -2.03 13.36
C VAL A 348 18.39 -0.83 13.95
N ALA A 349 17.68 0.27 14.20
CA ALA A 349 18.26 1.45 14.83
C ALA A 349 18.78 1.17 16.24
N LEU A 350 17.99 0.47 17.07
CA LEU A 350 18.42 0.06 18.42
C LEU A 350 19.65 -0.85 18.37
N ALA A 351 19.71 -1.82 17.47
CA ALA A 351 20.87 -2.68 17.31
C ALA A 351 22.15 -1.87 17.04
N ALA A 352 22.08 -0.88 16.15
CA ALA A 352 23.21 0.00 15.85
C ALA A 352 23.59 0.91 17.03
N MET A 353 22.60 1.49 17.72
CA MET A 353 22.84 2.41 18.84
C MET A 353 23.45 1.71 20.06
N PHE A 354 23.04 0.49 20.36
CA PHE A 354 23.54 -0.28 21.49
C PHE A 354 24.85 -1.03 21.19
N PHE A 355 25.29 -1.05 19.91
CA PHE A 355 26.58 -1.62 19.51
C PHE A 355 27.38 -0.64 18.63
N PRO A 356 27.78 0.52 19.18
CA PRO A 356 28.42 1.56 18.40
C PRO A 356 29.80 1.14 17.86
N GLY A 357 30.18 1.70 16.70
CA GLY A 357 31.48 1.51 16.07
C GLY A 357 31.57 0.29 15.14
N ARG A 358 30.59 -0.60 15.15
CA ARG A 358 30.47 -1.71 14.20
C ARG A 358 29.08 -1.73 13.59
N PRO A 359 28.95 -1.97 12.27
CA PRO A 359 27.67 -2.22 11.64
C PRO A 359 27.00 -3.47 12.22
N VAL A 360 25.69 -3.39 12.44
CA VAL A 360 24.88 -4.51 12.93
C VAL A 360 23.78 -4.84 11.92
N ARG A 361 23.72 -6.08 11.49
CA ARG A 361 22.65 -6.63 10.67
C ARG A 361 21.57 -7.22 11.55
N LEU A 362 20.34 -6.79 11.35
CA LEU A 362 19.15 -7.50 11.80
C LEU A 362 18.42 -8.01 10.55
N ALA A 363 18.24 -9.32 10.45
CA ALA A 363 17.54 -9.95 9.33
C ALA A 363 16.70 -11.11 9.86
N HIS A 364 15.42 -11.07 9.58
CA HIS A 364 14.52 -12.17 9.93
C HIS A 364 14.76 -13.37 9.01
N ASP A 365 14.72 -14.56 9.57
CA ASP A 365 14.42 -15.76 8.81
C ASP A 365 12.89 -15.93 8.67
N ARG A 366 12.42 -16.96 7.99
CA ARG A 366 10.99 -17.14 7.78
C ARG A 366 10.23 -17.40 9.09
N TYR A 367 10.83 -18.07 10.07
CA TYR A 367 10.22 -18.28 11.39
C TYR A 367 10.00 -16.96 12.12
N GLN A 368 11.02 -16.11 12.14
CA GLN A 368 10.94 -14.79 12.76
C GLN A 368 9.97 -13.86 12.02
N GLN A 369 9.90 -13.99 10.68
CA GLN A 369 8.93 -13.23 9.89
C GLN A 369 7.49 -13.64 10.19
N PHE A 370 7.23 -14.94 10.38
CA PHE A 370 5.91 -15.40 10.84
C PHE A 370 5.62 -14.91 12.25
N GLN A 371 6.59 -14.96 13.16
CA GLN A 371 6.40 -14.60 14.57
C GLN A 371 6.23 -13.10 14.78
N GLY A 372 6.89 -12.25 14.01
CA GLY A 372 6.96 -10.80 14.27
C GLY A 372 6.50 -9.87 13.16
N GLY A 373 6.32 -10.39 11.93
CA GLY A 373 5.85 -9.59 10.80
C GLY A 373 4.34 -9.30 10.86
N ILE A 374 3.91 -8.24 10.21
CA ILE A 374 2.50 -7.82 10.16
C ILE A 374 1.66 -8.87 9.42
N LYS A 375 0.45 -9.14 9.94
CA LYS A 375 -0.53 -10.08 9.38
C LYS A 375 -1.78 -9.35 8.87
N ARG A 376 -2.59 -10.04 8.06
CA ARG A 376 -3.94 -9.58 7.73
C ARG A 376 -4.86 -9.73 8.94
N HIS A 377 -5.66 -8.73 9.19
CA HIS A 377 -6.71 -8.79 10.21
C HIS A 377 -7.73 -9.90 9.90
N PRO A 378 -7.98 -10.83 10.80
CA PRO A 378 -9.19 -11.65 10.74
C PRO A 378 -10.41 -10.80 11.11
N PHE A 379 -11.55 -11.06 10.44
CA PHE A 379 -12.80 -10.36 10.67
C PHE A 379 -13.89 -11.32 11.09
N LYS A 380 -14.74 -10.89 12.04
CA LYS A 380 -16.07 -11.42 12.29
C LYS A 380 -17.08 -10.37 11.89
N MET A 381 -18.03 -10.74 11.06
CA MET A 381 -18.97 -9.81 10.46
C MET A 381 -20.38 -10.36 10.56
N HIS A 382 -21.29 -9.60 11.15
CA HIS A 382 -22.72 -9.87 11.17
C HIS A 382 -23.40 -8.89 10.20
N SER A 383 -23.96 -9.39 9.11
CA SER A 383 -24.50 -8.57 8.01
C SER A 383 -25.96 -8.87 7.76
N ARG A 384 -26.77 -7.83 7.65
CA ARG A 384 -28.21 -7.89 7.36
C ARG A 384 -28.51 -7.06 6.11
N ILE A 385 -29.22 -7.64 5.15
CA ILE A 385 -29.63 -6.96 3.94
C ILE A 385 -31.13 -7.13 3.72
N GLY A 386 -31.83 -6.05 3.46
CA GLY A 386 -33.26 -6.03 3.16
C GLY A 386 -33.50 -5.73 1.69
N ILE A 387 -34.20 -6.61 0.99
CA ILE A 387 -34.48 -6.52 -0.45
C ILE A 387 -36.00 -6.47 -0.66
N ASP A 388 -36.48 -5.53 -1.42
CA ASP A 388 -37.87 -5.46 -1.88
C ASP A 388 -38.17 -6.65 -2.82
N ARG A 389 -39.11 -7.51 -2.41
CA ARG A 389 -39.42 -8.76 -3.14
C ARG A 389 -40.00 -8.52 -4.52
N ALA A 390 -40.75 -7.42 -4.72
CA ALA A 390 -41.39 -7.13 -5.99
C ALA A 390 -40.40 -6.60 -7.05
N THR A 391 -39.44 -5.79 -6.61
CA THR A 391 -38.51 -5.10 -7.52
C THR A 391 -37.12 -5.69 -7.54
N GLY A 392 -36.74 -6.47 -6.55
CA GLY A 392 -35.36 -6.95 -6.35
C GLY A 392 -34.39 -5.84 -5.97
N LYS A 393 -34.87 -4.67 -5.51
CA LYS A 393 -34.01 -3.55 -5.07
C LYS A 393 -33.61 -3.70 -3.62
N ILE A 394 -32.33 -3.46 -3.33
CA ILE A 394 -31.83 -3.38 -1.96
C ILE A 394 -32.38 -2.11 -1.32
N ARG A 395 -33.02 -2.26 -0.18
CA ARG A 395 -33.68 -1.17 0.57
C ARG A 395 -32.83 -0.69 1.72
N ALA A 396 -32.16 -1.61 2.40
CA ALA A 396 -31.35 -1.31 3.57
C ALA A 396 -30.24 -2.35 3.77
N PHE A 397 -29.17 -1.91 4.39
CA PHE A 397 -28.05 -2.77 4.81
C PHE A 397 -27.58 -2.36 6.20
N ALA A 398 -27.41 -3.31 7.08
CA ALA A 398 -26.75 -3.09 8.38
C ALA A 398 -25.68 -4.14 8.60
N ALA A 399 -24.55 -3.74 9.17
CA ALA A 399 -23.47 -4.66 9.50
C ALA A 399 -22.76 -4.28 10.81
N ASP A 400 -22.27 -5.32 11.48
CA ASP A 400 -21.41 -5.20 12.66
C ASP A 400 -20.12 -5.95 12.35
N HIS A 401 -19.00 -5.23 12.31
CA HIS A 401 -17.70 -5.77 11.99
C HIS A 401 -16.80 -5.73 13.22
N VAL A 402 -16.15 -6.83 13.52
CA VAL A 402 -15.13 -6.94 14.55
C VAL A 402 -13.86 -7.48 13.91
N LEU A 403 -12.76 -6.74 13.99
CA LEU A 403 -11.47 -7.18 13.49
C LEU A 403 -10.45 -7.26 14.61
N ASP A 404 -9.61 -8.30 14.57
CA ASP A 404 -8.55 -8.51 15.55
C ASP A 404 -7.26 -7.86 15.04
N GLY A 405 -6.77 -6.85 15.79
CA GLY A 405 -5.57 -6.09 15.47
C GLY A 405 -4.27 -6.68 16.03
N GLY A 406 -4.38 -7.71 16.88
CA GLY A 406 -3.22 -8.26 17.58
C GLY A 406 -2.65 -7.31 18.62
N GLY A 407 -1.37 -7.46 18.93
CA GLY A 407 -0.73 -6.81 20.08
C GLY A 407 -0.28 -5.37 19.90
N LEU A 408 -0.15 -4.88 18.67
CA LEU A 408 0.19 -3.48 18.39
C LEU A 408 -0.87 -2.87 17.47
N ALA A 409 -1.20 -1.60 17.69
CA ALA A 409 -2.29 -0.94 16.95
C ALA A 409 -2.05 -0.89 15.46
N ASN A 410 -0.86 -0.51 15.02
CA ASN A 410 -0.55 -0.30 13.61
C ASN A 410 -1.72 0.42 12.91
N TYR A 411 -2.14 -0.03 11.73
CA TYR A 411 -3.26 0.54 10.97
C TYR A 411 -4.63 -0.08 11.28
N SER A 412 -4.82 -0.78 12.41
CA SER A 412 -6.07 -1.50 12.70
C SER A 412 -7.31 -0.61 12.64
N SER A 413 -7.26 0.61 13.20
CA SER A 413 -8.36 1.58 13.11
C SER A 413 -8.68 1.99 11.68
N SER A 414 -7.65 2.19 10.86
CA SER A 414 -7.81 2.57 9.46
C SER A 414 -8.36 1.41 8.63
N VAL A 415 -7.92 0.16 8.89
CA VAL A 415 -8.47 -1.04 8.24
C VAL A 415 -9.95 -1.21 8.57
N ALA A 416 -10.34 -0.96 9.84
CA ALA A 416 -11.73 -0.96 10.27
C ALA A 416 -12.57 0.07 9.49
N THR A 417 -12.07 1.30 9.40
CA THR A 417 -12.75 2.40 8.71
C THR A 417 -12.89 2.13 7.20
N VAL A 418 -11.81 1.71 6.53
CA VAL A 418 -11.83 1.40 5.09
C VAL A 418 -12.74 0.21 4.80
N GLY A 419 -12.68 -0.84 5.63
CA GLY A 419 -13.57 -1.98 5.52
C GLY A 419 -15.05 -1.58 5.62
N ALA A 420 -15.39 -0.72 6.60
CA ALA A 420 -16.76 -0.23 6.78
C ALA A 420 -17.23 0.65 5.62
N THR A 421 -16.43 1.62 5.20
CA THR A 421 -16.82 2.54 4.11
C THR A 421 -16.90 1.86 2.75
N ALA A 422 -16.22 0.73 2.57
CA ALA A 422 -16.25 -0.09 1.36
C ALA A 422 -17.37 -1.15 1.37
N ALA A 423 -18.01 -1.38 2.51
CA ALA A 423 -18.92 -2.53 2.71
C ALA A 423 -20.21 -2.52 1.88
N ILE A 424 -20.50 -1.45 1.15
CA ILE A 424 -21.63 -1.43 0.19
C ILE A 424 -21.19 -1.78 -1.25
N GLY A 425 -19.90 -1.95 -1.49
CA GLY A 425 -19.37 -2.36 -2.79
C GLY A 425 -19.80 -1.44 -3.94
N ILE A 426 -20.25 -2.09 -5.02
CA ILE A 426 -20.72 -1.41 -6.23
C ILE A 426 -22.20 -0.98 -6.15
N TYR A 427 -22.88 -1.15 -5.00
CA TYR A 427 -24.34 -1.06 -4.91
C TYR A 427 -24.83 0.30 -4.43
N ASP A 428 -25.95 0.72 -4.98
CA ASP A 428 -26.72 1.88 -4.52
C ASP A 428 -27.69 1.44 -3.42
N ILE A 429 -27.25 1.54 -2.19
CA ILE A 429 -28.03 1.15 -1.01
C ILE A 429 -28.50 2.41 -0.29
N PRO A 430 -29.82 2.70 -0.27
CA PRO A 430 -30.32 3.98 0.24
C PRO A 430 -30.24 4.14 1.75
N LYS A 431 -30.20 3.04 2.49
CA LYS A 431 -30.15 3.05 3.97
C LYS A 431 -29.06 2.10 4.44
N VAL A 432 -28.07 2.65 5.10
CA VAL A 432 -26.90 1.89 5.59
C VAL A 432 -26.59 2.25 7.03
N ASP A 433 -26.31 1.24 7.87
CA ASP A 433 -25.80 1.43 9.22
C ASP A 433 -24.73 0.36 9.52
N ILE A 434 -23.48 0.78 9.69
CA ILE A 434 -22.35 -0.11 9.93
C ILE A 434 -21.64 0.31 11.20
N THR A 435 -21.47 -0.64 12.13
CA THR A 435 -20.52 -0.52 13.23
C THR A 435 -19.27 -1.33 12.94
N THR A 436 -18.12 -0.87 13.41
CA THR A 436 -16.86 -1.60 13.27
C THR A 436 -15.97 -1.35 14.47
N VAL A 437 -15.36 -2.39 14.99
CA VAL A 437 -14.46 -2.35 16.14
C VAL A 437 -13.13 -3.01 15.78
N ALA A 438 -12.04 -2.31 16.04
CA ALA A 438 -10.69 -2.85 15.93
C ALA A 438 -10.19 -3.22 17.34
N LEU A 439 -10.14 -4.51 17.62
CA LEU A 439 -9.77 -5.03 18.93
C LEU A 439 -8.26 -5.09 19.11
N HIS A 440 -7.80 -4.82 20.32
CA HIS A 440 -6.55 -5.37 20.82
C HIS A 440 -6.72 -6.85 21.12
N SER A 441 -5.68 -7.64 20.89
CA SER A 441 -5.61 -9.02 21.33
C SER A 441 -4.17 -9.46 21.59
N ARG A 442 -4.02 -10.61 22.25
CA ARG A 442 -2.71 -11.25 22.45
C ARG A 442 -2.15 -11.95 21.21
N GLY A 443 -2.78 -11.79 20.05
CA GLY A 443 -2.31 -12.34 18.77
C GLY A 443 -1.13 -11.56 18.18
N VAL A 444 -0.48 -12.14 17.17
CA VAL A 444 0.56 -11.44 16.41
C VAL A 444 -0.05 -10.21 15.73
N THR A 445 0.70 -9.11 15.74
CA THR A 445 0.24 -7.82 15.20
C THR A 445 -0.28 -7.93 13.78
N ALA A 446 -1.49 -7.41 13.56
CA ALA A 446 -2.08 -7.19 12.25
C ALA A 446 -1.85 -5.75 11.77
N GLY A 447 -1.94 -5.54 10.47
CA GLY A 447 -1.74 -4.23 9.86
C GLY A 447 -2.10 -4.22 8.38
N SER A 448 -1.42 -3.38 7.62
CA SER A 448 -1.65 -3.24 6.18
C SER A 448 -1.42 -4.55 5.43
N MET A 449 -2.39 -4.93 4.60
CA MET A 449 -2.21 -5.98 3.60
C MET A 449 -3.17 -5.78 2.42
N ARG A 450 -2.73 -6.16 1.21
CA ARG A 450 -3.45 -6.07 -0.07
C ARG A 450 -4.95 -6.37 0.07
N GLY A 451 -5.81 -5.38 -0.21
CA GLY A 451 -7.26 -5.46 0.02
C GLY A 451 -7.76 -4.91 1.35
N TYR A 452 -6.93 -4.38 2.23
CA TYR A 452 -7.05 -3.48 3.38
C TYR A 452 -8.48 -3.33 3.97
N GLY A 453 -9.03 -4.39 4.57
CA GLY A 453 -10.39 -4.45 5.10
C GLY A 453 -11.47 -4.69 4.04
N THR A 454 -11.29 -4.18 2.85
CA THR A 454 -12.21 -4.28 1.72
C THR A 454 -12.40 -5.72 1.25
N LEU A 455 -11.32 -6.52 1.23
CA LEU A 455 -11.39 -7.93 0.86
C LEU A 455 -12.40 -8.70 1.73
N GLN A 456 -12.34 -8.49 3.04
CA GLN A 456 -13.18 -9.17 4.01
C GLN A 456 -14.64 -8.74 3.86
N THR A 457 -14.90 -7.44 3.90
CA THR A 457 -16.28 -6.91 3.89
C THR A 457 -17.00 -7.09 2.55
N MET A 458 -16.28 -6.97 1.42
CA MET A 458 -16.87 -7.25 0.11
C MET A 458 -17.04 -8.74 -0.16
N THR A 459 -16.22 -9.62 0.44
CA THR A 459 -16.48 -11.05 0.39
C THR A 459 -17.83 -11.36 1.05
N ALA A 460 -18.08 -10.83 2.24
CA ALA A 460 -19.36 -11.00 2.92
C ALA A 460 -20.53 -10.44 2.12
N LEU A 461 -20.39 -9.22 1.59
CA LEU A 461 -21.42 -8.57 0.78
C LEU A 461 -21.74 -9.34 -0.51
N GLU A 462 -20.74 -9.73 -1.29
CA GLU A 462 -20.92 -10.39 -2.58
C GLU A 462 -21.52 -11.80 -2.45
N VAL A 463 -21.20 -12.52 -1.35
CA VAL A 463 -21.85 -13.80 -1.03
C VAL A 463 -23.32 -13.56 -0.63
N LEU A 464 -23.59 -12.53 0.18
CA LEU A 464 -24.93 -12.17 0.60
C LEU A 464 -25.82 -11.73 -0.56
N VAL A 465 -25.26 -10.97 -1.49
CA VAL A 465 -25.92 -10.53 -2.74
C VAL A 465 -26.26 -11.72 -3.64
N ASP A 466 -25.36 -12.67 -3.77
CA ASP A 466 -25.61 -13.90 -4.53
C ASP A 466 -26.70 -14.77 -3.87
N GLU A 467 -26.73 -14.83 -2.54
CA GLU A 467 -27.78 -15.50 -1.78
C GLU A 467 -29.14 -14.81 -1.98
N ALA A 468 -29.17 -13.47 -2.03
CA ALA A 468 -30.36 -12.70 -2.30
C ALA A 468 -30.91 -12.94 -3.72
N ALA A 469 -30.01 -12.98 -4.72
CA ALA A 469 -30.39 -13.29 -6.09
C ALA A 469 -31.03 -14.68 -6.21
N ALA A 470 -30.45 -15.68 -5.54
CA ALA A 470 -30.99 -17.05 -5.51
C ALA A 470 -32.34 -17.13 -4.81
N ALA A 471 -32.55 -16.39 -3.70
CA ALA A 471 -33.81 -16.37 -2.97
C ALA A 471 -34.96 -15.66 -3.74
N LEU A 472 -34.64 -14.81 -4.72
CA LEU A 472 -35.63 -14.11 -5.57
C LEU A 472 -35.74 -14.71 -6.98
N PRO A 473 -35.29 -15.91 -7.25
CA PRO A 473 -34.93 -16.56 -8.52
C PRO A 473 -34.51 -15.60 -9.63
N LEU A 474 -33.61 -14.69 -9.34
CA LEU A 474 -33.00 -13.76 -10.29
C LEU A 474 -31.63 -14.25 -10.73
N ASP A 475 -31.26 -13.93 -11.97
CA ASP A 475 -29.88 -14.12 -12.42
C ASP A 475 -28.94 -13.27 -11.55
N PRO A 476 -27.85 -13.81 -11.01
CA PRO A 476 -26.92 -13.08 -10.15
C PRO A 476 -26.31 -11.83 -10.77
N ILE A 477 -26.06 -11.80 -12.09
CA ILE A 477 -25.55 -10.60 -12.79
C ILE A 477 -26.68 -9.58 -12.92
N GLU A 478 -27.88 -10.01 -13.26
CA GLU A 478 -29.04 -9.13 -13.38
C GLU A 478 -29.40 -8.49 -12.02
N PHE A 479 -29.32 -9.25 -10.91
CA PHE A 479 -29.52 -8.69 -9.57
C PHE A 479 -28.50 -7.59 -9.27
N ARG A 480 -27.22 -7.81 -9.61
CA ARG A 480 -26.16 -6.80 -9.48
C ARG A 480 -26.42 -5.57 -10.32
N ARG A 481 -26.83 -5.77 -11.58
CA ARG A 481 -27.18 -4.67 -12.51
C ARG A 481 -28.31 -3.81 -11.97
N ARG A 482 -29.37 -4.41 -11.45
CA ARG A 482 -30.51 -3.69 -10.84
C ARG A 482 -30.08 -2.80 -9.70
N ASN A 483 -29.12 -3.22 -8.93
CA ASN A 483 -28.69 -2.56 -7.71
C ASN A 483 -27.37 -1.78 -7.86
N ALA A 484 -26.78 -1.78 -9.05
CA ALA A 484 -25.53 -1.07 -9.29
C ALA A 484 -25.69 0.44 -9.11
N LEU A 485 -24.65 1.06 -8.57
CA LEU A 485 -24.57 2.51 -8.39
C LEU A 485 -24.68 3.21 -9.75
N PRO A 486 -25.62 4.13 -9.92
CA PRO A 486 -25.79 4.85 -11.18
C PRO A 486 -24.64 5.85 -11.39
N ALA A 487 -24.44 6.27 -12.63
CA ALA A 487 -23.52 7.36 -12.95
C ALA A 487 -23.85 8.61 -12.13
N GLY A 488 -22.83 9.20 -11.49
CA GLY A 488 -22.98 10.31 -10.56
C GLY A 488 -23.57 9.92 -9.20
N GLY A 489 -23.61 8.63 -8.88
CA GLY A 489 -23.95 8.14 -7.55
C GLY A 489 -22.91 8.57 -6.51
N ARG A 490 -23.20 8.31 -5.24
CA ARG A 490 -22.37 8.73 -4.10
C ARG A 490 -21.75 7.56 -3.40
N THR A 491 -20.58 7.79 -2.86
CA THR A 491 -19.89 6.84 -1.95
C THR A 491 -20.71 6.58 -0.70
N MET A 492 -20.33 5.60 0.09
CA MET A 492 -20.89 5.35 1.42
C MET A 492 -20.85 6.61 2.30
N THR A 493 -19.84 7.45 2.15
CA THR A 493 -19.68 8.69 2.91
C THR A 493 -20.44 9.89 2.32
N GLY A 494 -21.34 9.66 1.34
CA GLY A 494 -22.19 10.69 0.75
C GLY A 494 -21.51 11.60 -0.26
N ASN A 495 -20.26 11.35 -0.61
CA ASN A 495 -19.48 12.17 -1.54
C ASN A 495 -19.57 11.62 -2.97
N PRO A 496 -19.44 12.45 -4.00
CA PRO A 496 -19.33 11.96 -5.38
C PRO A 496 -18.02 11.18 -5.56
N TYR A 497 -18.00 10.25 -6.49
CA TYR A 497 -16.75 9.69 -6.99
C TYR A 497 -16.01 10.72 -7.84
N PHE A 498 -14.70 10.82 -7.66
CA PHE A 498 -13.84 11.70 -8.45
C PHE A 498 -13.27 11.03 -9.71
N VAL A 499 -13.66 9.79 -9.94
CA VAL A 499 -13.27 8.99 -11.11
C VAL A 499 -14.49 8.37 -11.77
N SER A 500 -14.34 7.93 -13.02
CA SER A 500 -15.38 7.17 -13.71
C SER A 500 -15.66 5.84 -13.01
N VAL A 501 -16.92 5.44 -12.95
CA VAL A 501 -17.38 4.16 -12.41
C VAL A 501 -18.02 3.36 -13.57
N ARG A 502 -17.38 2.26 -13.97
CA ARG A 502 -17.74 1.47 -15.18
C ARG A 502 -18.44 0.16 -14.86
N THR A 503 -19.19 0.10 -13.76
CA THR A 503 -19.88 -1.10 -13.30
C THR A 503 -20.76 -1.74 -14.39
N PRO A 504 -21.61 -0.99 -15.14
CA PRO A 504 -22.45 -1.61 -16.19
C PRO A 504 -21.64 -2.34 -17.26
N GLU A 505 -20.52 -1.75 -17.69
CA GLU A 505 -19.65 -2.32 -18.72
C GLU A 505 -18.98 -3.61 -18.25
N ILE A 506 -18.50 -3.63 -17.00
CA ILE A 506 -17.93 -4.85 -16.40
C ILE A 506 -19.01 -5.95 -16.31
N LEU A 507 -20.22 -5.64 -15.83
CA LEU A 507 -21.30 -6.62 -15.74
C LEU A 507 -21.69 -7.15 -17.12
N ASP A 508 -21.71 -6.31 -18.16
CA ASP A 508 -21.98 -6.73 -19.53
C ASP A 508 -20.91 -7.70 -20.07
N LYS A 509 -19.64 -7.46 -19.76
CA LYS A 509 -18.54 -8.35 -20.12
C LYS A 509 -18.68 -9.71 -19.43
N LEU A 510 -18.96 -9.71 -18.13
CA LEU A 510 -19.19 -10.93 -17.35
C LEU A 510 -20.38 -11.74 -17.90
N GLU A 511 -21.50 -11.07 -18.19
CA GLU A 511 -22.71 -11.71 -18.70
C GLU A 511 -22.49 -12.37 -20.08
N LYS A 512 -21.80 -11.68 -20.98
CA LYS A 512 -21.56 -12.16 -22.36
C LYS A 512 -20.46 -13.23 -22.45
N HIS A 513 -19.68 -13.42 -21.38
CA HIS A 513 -18.55 -14.34 -21.41
C HIS A 513 -18.98 -15.81 -21.47
N PRO A 514 -18.32 -16.68 -22.27
CA PRO A 514 -18.70 -18.09 -22.44
C PRO A 514 -18.75 -18.90 -21.13
N ILE A 515 -17.90 -18.56 -20.13
CA ILE A 515 -17.95 -19.19 -18.79
C ILE A 515 -19.34 -19.02 -18.18
N TRP A 516 -19.94 -17.83 -18.28
CA TRP A 516 -21.27 -17.54 -17.75
C TRP A 516 -22.38 -18.15 -18.61
N GLN A 517 -22.34 -17.95 -19.93
CA GLN A 517 -23.35 -18.39 -20.85
C GLN A 517 -23.54 -19.92 -20.89
N GLN A 518 -22.44 -20.66 -20.76
CA GLN A 518 -22.42 -22.12 -20.83
C GLN A 518 -22.59 -22.80 -19.47
N ARG A 519 -22.84 -22.07 -18.35
CA ARG A 519 -22.80 -22.61 -16.98
C ARG A 519 -23.78 -23.77 -16.75
N ALA A 520 -25.00 -23.66 -17.29
CA ALA A 520 -26.03 -24.69 -17.14
C ALA A 520 -25.70 -25.99 -17.91
N SER A 521 -25.28 -25.85 -19.16
CA SER A 521 -24.92 -27.01 -20.02
C SER A 521 -23.69 -27.75 -19.48
N GLU A 522 -22.68 -27.01 -19.00
CA GLU A 522 -21.49 -27.62 -18.41
C GLU A 522 -21.77 -28.35 -17.09
N ARG A 523 -22.65 -27.80 -16.26
CA ARG A 523 -23.12 -28.49 -15.05
C ARG A 523 -23.79 -29.80 -15.40
N GLN A 524 -24.73 -29.77 -16.33
CA GLN A 524 -25.47 -30.98 -16.75
C GLN A 524 -24.52 -32.04 -17.35
N ARG A 525 -23.61 -31.65 -18.21
CA ARG A 525 -22.65 -32.54 -18.88
C ARG A 525 -21.75 -33.31 -17.95
N LYS A 526 -21.26 -32.67 -16.89
CA LYS A 526 -20.24 -33.25 -15.98
C LYS A 526 -20.82 -33.92 -14.73
N SER A 527 -22.02 -33.57 -14.30
CA SER A 527 -22.66 -34.15 -13.11
C SER A 527 -22.83 -35.69 -13.19
N GLN A 528 -22.83 -36.25 -14.38
CA GLN A 528 -22.99 -37.69 -14.64
C GLN A 528 -21.79 -38.50 -14.13
N ASN A 529 -20.62 -37.90 -13.85
CA ASN A 529 -19.38 -38.61 -13.46
C ASN A 529 -19.00 -38.36 -11.99
N GLY A 530 -19.93 -37.97 -11.13
CA GLY A 530 -19.63 -37.66 -9.72
C GLY A 530 -18.86 -36.35 -9.50
N ILE A 531 -18.71 -35.56 -10.56
CA ILE A 531 -18.07 -34.22 -10.49
C ILE A 531 -19.16 -33.17 -10.41
N LEU A 532 -19.15 -32.38 -9.34
CA LEU A 532 -20.03 -31.24 -9.19
C LEU A 532 -19.38 -30.04 -9.89
N VAL A 533 -20.15 -29.34 -10.71
CA VAL A 533 -19.69 -28.15 -11.45
C VAL A 533 -20.51 -26.95 -11.06
N GLY A 534 -19.84 -25.86 -10.73
CA GLY A 534 -20.49 -24.60 -10.45
C GLY A 534 -19.75 -23.41 -11.02
N THR A 535 -20.49 -22.35 -11.30
CA THR A 535 -19.96 -21.08 -11.81
C THR A 535 -20.41 -19.94 -10.91
N GLY A 536 -19.46 -19.20 -10.38
CA GLY A 536 -19.71 -18.05 -9.53
C GLY A 536 -19.26 -16.74 -10.16
N VAL A 537 -19.88 -15.67 -9.74
CA VAL A 537 -19.61 -14.29 -10.16
C VAL A 537 -19.46 -13.40 -8.95
N ALA A 538 -18.56 -12.42 -9.06
CA ALA A 538 -18.47 -11.28 -8.15
C ALA A 538 -18.03 -10.03 -8.90
N CYS A 539 -18.48 -8.86 -8.45
CA CYS A 539 -18.08 -7.57 -9.00
C CYS A 539 -17.87 -6.58 -7.84
N VAL A 540 -16.69 -6.03 -7.75
CA VAL A 540 -16.27 -5.22 -6.60
C VAL A 540 -15.63 -3.91 -7.02
N THR A 541 -15.56 -2.99 -6.08
CA THR A 541 -14.75 -1.78 -6.17
C THR A 541 -13.67 -1.79 -5.10
N LYS A 542 -12.59 -1.06 -5.30
CA LYS A 542 -11.57 -0.80 -4.28
C LYS A 542 -11.04 0.61 -4.47
N ASP A 543 -11.04 1.36 -3.39
CA ASP A 543 -10.36 2.64 -3.34
C ASP A 543 -8.85 2.48 -3.55
N TYR A 544 -8.24 3.49 -4.15
CA TYR A 544 -6.79 3.63 -4.20
C TYR A 544 -6.41 5.05 -3.77
N GLY A 545 -5.21 5.17 -3.20
CA GLY A 545 -4.76 6.42 -2.64
C GLY A 545 -5.34 6.75 -1.26
N SER A 546 -4.87 7.86 -0.74
CA SER A 546 -5.28 8.46 0.52
C SER A 546 -5.49 9.96 0.37
N PRO A 547 -6.12 10.64 1.34
CA PRO A 547 -6.27 12.11 1.25
C PRO A 547 -4.97 12.88 1.54
N THR A 548 -3.84 12.21 1.65
CA THR A 548 -2.54 12.83 1.97
C THR A 548 -1.40 12.34 1.10
N ASP A 549 -1.72 11.84 -0.09
CA ASP A 549 -0.72 11.35 -1.02
C ASP A 549 0.07 12.49 -1.67
N CYS A 550 1.33 12.21 -1.97
CA CYS A 550 2.18 13.11 -2.75
C CYS A 550 3.25 12.32 -3.49
N SER A 551 3.85 12.96 -4.47
CA SER A 551 5.01 12.39 -5.17
C SER A 551 6.03 13.45 -5.50
N GLN A 552 7.29 13.02 -5.58
CA GLN A 552 8.41 13.83 -6.05
C GLN A 552 9.11 13.09 -7.18
N ALA A 553 9.54 13.84 -8.16
CA ALA A 553 10.37 13.30 -9.22
C ALA A 553 11.37 14.32 -9.74
N ARG A 554 12.56 13.85 -10.09
CA ARG A 554 13.55 14.57 -10.89
C ARG A 554 13.64 13.90 -12.26
N VAL A 555 13.48 14.67 -13.30
CA VAL A 555 13.64 14.23 -14.70
C VAL A 555 14.70 15.07 -15.34
N GLU A 556 15.61 14.44 -16.06
CA GLU A 556 16.72 15.09 -16.79
C GLU A 556 16.86 14.48 -18.18
N ILE A 557 17.24 15.31 -19.12
CA ILE A 557 17.68 14.88 -20.46
C ILE A 557 19.10 15.38 -20.68
N ASP A 558 20.00 14.50 -21.12
CA ASP A 558 21.37 14.89 -21.49
C ASP A 558 21.45 15.40 -22.94
N ALA A 559 22.64 15.87 -23.36
CA ALA A 559 22.83 16.41 -24.70
C ALA A 559 22.68 15.35 -25.81
N ASP A 560 22.79 14.07 -25.50
CA ASP A 560 22.58 12.97 -26.43
C ASP A 560 21.11 12.51 -26.50
N GLY A 561 20.22 13.14 -25.74
CA GLY A 561 18.79 12.82 -25.65
C GLY A 561 18.49 11.63 -24.75
N ARG A 562 19.40 11.22 -23.85
CA ARG A 562 19.15 10.20 -22.86
C ARG A 562 18.38 10.79 -21.68
N ILE A 563 17.38 10.07 -21.20
CA ILE A 563 16.49 10.51 -20.15
C ILE A 563 16.81 9.77 -18.85
N ALA A 564 17.00 10.51 -17.76
CA ALA A 564 17.17 9.96 -16.42
C ALA A 564 16.07 10.44 -15.49
N ILE A 565 15.59 9.55 -14.59
CA ILE A 565 14.54 9.82 -13.62
C ILE A 565 14.98 9.34 -12.24
N ASP A 566 14.76 10.16 -11.22
CA ASP A 566 14.71 9.75 -9.83
C ASP A 566 13.28 9.94 -9.30
N GLY A 567 12.69 8.89 -8.70
CA GLY A 567 11.36 8.91 -8.08
C GLY A 567 11.43 8.55 -6.59
N ASP A 568 10.53 9.08 -5.79
CA ASP A 568 10.48 8.86 -4.34
C ASP A 568 9.79 7.54 -3.93
N HIS A 569 8.98 6.96 -4.80
CA HIS A 569 8.24 5.73 -4.52
C HIS A 569 9.13 4.48 -4.63
N VAL A 570 8.73 3.42 -3.93
CA VAL A 570 9.50 2.18 -3.76
C VAL A 570 9.15 1.14 -4.82
N GLU A 571 10.16 0.50 -5.41
CA GLU A 571 10.01 -0.69 -6.27
C GLU A 571 10.06 -1.96 -5.42
N MET A 572 8.91 -2.62 -5.29
CA MET A 572 8.73 -3.85 -4.51
C MET A 572 8.21 -5.03 -5.37
N GLY A 573 8.38 -4.95 -6.68
CA GLY A 573 7.80 -5.88 -7.66
C GLY A 573 6.58 -5.30 -8.39
N ASN A 574 6.08 -4.15 -7.95
CA ASN A 574 4.92 -3.45 -8.52
C ASN A 574 5.19 -2.82 -9.90
N GLY A 575 6.47 -2.67 -10.30
CA GLY A 575 6.85 -2.13 -11.60
C GLY A 575 6.85 -0.61 -11.69
N ILE A 576 6.92 0.11 -10.57
CA ILE A 576 6.94 1.58 -10.55
C ILE A 576 8.10 2.15 -11.38
N GLY A 577 9.29 1.52 -11.33
CA GLY A 577 10.43 1.96 -12.14
C GLY A 577 10.13 1.91 -13.63
N THR A 578 9.48 0.85 -14.11
CA THR A 578 9.07 0.73 -15.52
C THR A 578 7.93 1.70 -15.85
N ALA A 579 7.01 1.92 -14.92
CA ALA A 579 5.91 2.87 -15.10
C ALA A 579 6.44 4.31 -15.23
N LEU A 580 7.39 4.71 -14.39
CA LEU A 580 8.08 6.01 -14.48
C LEU A 580 8.76 6.21 -15.83
N ALA A 581 9.52 5.18 -16.30
CA ALA A 581 10.22 5.25 -17.58
C ALA A 581 9.25 5.48 -18.75
N ASN A 582 8.10 4.82 -18.74
CA ASN A 582 7.09 4.95 -19.79
C ASN A 582 6.27 6.24 -19.65
N ARG A 583 6.04 6.71 -18.42
CA ARG A 583 5.23 7.90 -18.18
C ARG A 583 5.81 9.15 -18.84
N VAL A 584 7.12 9.33 -18.78
CA VAL A 584 7.78 10.50 -19.37
C VAL A 584 7.83 10.43 -20.91
N ALA A 585 7.73 9.24 -21.48
CA ALA A 585 7.77 9.06 -22.94
C ALA A 585 6.63 9.80 -23.65
N LEU A 586 5.48 9.94 -22.99
CA LEU A 586 4.33 10.69 -23.53
C LEU A 586 4.67 12.17 -23.80
N HIS A 587 5.64 12.72 -23.09
CA HIS A 587 6.02 14.12 -23.19
C HIS A 587 7.40 14.34 -23.82
N LEU A 588 8.32 13.38 -23.65
CA LEU A 588 9.71 13.53 -24.11
C LEU A 588 10.05 12.67 -25.35
N GLY A 589 9.07 11.89 -25.85
CA GLY A 589 9.27 11.08 -27.07
C GLY A 589 10.19 9.88 -26.93
N GLY A 590 10.72 9.62 -25.76
CA GLY A 590 11.58 8.49 -25.44
C GLY A 590 11.30 7.95 -24.04
N VAL A 591 11.38 6.63 -23.89
CA VAL A 591 11.35 5.96 -22.61
C VAL A 591 12.64 6.30 -21.85
N ALA A 592 12.58 6.48 -20.53
CA ALA A 592 13.77 6.81 -19.79
C ALA A 592 14.85 5.72 -19.88
N ASP A 593 16.09 6.15 -20.07
CA ASP A 593 17.27 5.29 -20.13
C ASP A 593 17.72 4.86 -18.74
N GLN A 594 17.44 5.69 -17.73
CA GLN A 594 17.80 5.43 -16.34
C GLN A 594 16.68 5.83 -15.41
N VAL A 595 16.30 4.94 -14.48
CA VAL A 595 15.34 5.21 -13.42
C VAL A 595 15.93 4.77 -12.08
N SER A 596 15.90 5.65 -11.10
CA SER A 596 16.16 5.34 -9.69
C SER A 596 14.87 5.53 -8.89
N VAL A 597 14.64 4.66 -7.92
CA VAL A 597 13.44 4.64 -7.08
C VAL A 597 13.80 4.76 -5.61
N ALA A 598 12.82 5.03 -4.76
CA ALA A 598 13.02 5.26 -3.33
C ALA A 598 14.06 6.37 -3.04
N ARG A 599 14.07 7.40 -3.89
CA ARG A 599 15.02 8.51 -3.77
C ARG A 599 14.34 9.66 -3.03
N LEU A 600 14.90 10.00 -1.87
CA LEU A 600 14.46 11.15 -1.06
C LEU A 600 15.59 12.19 -0.86
N ASP A 601 16.78 11.87 -1.36
CA ASP A 601 17.99 12.68 -1.26
C ASP A 601 18.21 13.62 -2.44
N THR A 602 17.39 13.55 -3.48
CA THR A 602 17.65 14.27 -4.74
C THR A 602 16.86 15.58 -4.89
N TYR A 603 15.95 15.82 -3.97
CA TYR A 603 14.98 16.94 -4.10
C TYR A 603 15.34 18.19 -3.28
N GLU A 604 16.60 18.31 -2.87
CA GLU A 604 17.09 19.42 -2.06
C GLU A 604 16.79 20.80 -2.68
N ALA A 605 16.91 20.89 -4.00
CA ALA A 605 16.63 22.13 -4.70
C ALA A 605 15.18 22.64 -4.55
N LEU A 606 14.22 21.76 -4.26
CA LEU A 606 12.84 22.14 -3.96
C LEU A 606 12.71 22.86 -2.62
N ALA A 607 13.64 22.60 -1.68
CA ALA A 607 13.70 23.21 -0.35
C ALA A 607 12.35 23.17 0.39
N LEU A 608 11.67 22.00 0.34
CA LEU A 608 10.34 21.82 0.91
C LEU A 608 10.36 21.93 2.42
N VAL A 609 9.29 22.47 2.98
CA VAL A 609 9.02 22.47 4.41
C VAL A 609 7.57 22.06 4.65
N THR A 610 7.31 21.36 5.75
CA THR A 610 5.97 20.98 6.17
C THR A 610 5.76 21.33 7.63
N SER A 611 4.51 21.38 8.07
CA SER A 611 4.15 21.62 9.45
C SER A 611 2.81 20.94 9.76
N GLY A 612 2.77 20.24 10.90
CA GLY A 612 1.60 19.49 11.32
C GLY A 612 1.38 18.19 10.52
N ASP A 613 0.36 17.47 10.91
CA ASP A 613 -0.08 16.24 10.26
C ASP A 613 -1.10 16.59 9.15
N PRO A 614 -0.87 16.20 7.89
CA PRO A 614 -1.75 16.54 6.77
C PRO A 614 -3.18 16.00 6.92
N LEU A 615 -3.39 14.92 7.71
CA LEU A 615 -4.72 14.38 8.01
C LEU A 615 -5.52 15.24 8.98
N THR A 616 -4.85 15.99 9.83
CA THR A 616 -5.48 16.69 10.96
C THR A 616 -5.34 18.20 10.89
N VAL A 617 -4.56 18.73 9.93
CA VAL A 617 -4.43 20.18 9.72
C VAL A 617 -5.79 20.77 9.34
N ASP A 618 -6.18 21.86 10.00
CA ASP A 618 -7.39 22.58 9.65
C ASP A 618 -7.17 23.56 8.46
N GLN A 619 -8.27 24.02 7.88
CA GLN A 619 -8.21 24.90 6.71
C GLN A 619 -7.50 26.23 7.01
N LYS A 620 -7.72 26.81 8.18
CA LYS A 620 -7.10 28.06 8.60
C LYS A 620 -5.57 27.93 8.69
N THR A 621 -5.09 26.83 9.25
CA THR A 621 -3.67 26.52 9.35
C THR A 621 -3.07 26.28 7.96
N GLN A 622 -3.75 25.55 7.09
CA GLN A 622 -3.33 25.34 5.70
C GLN A 622 -3.22 26.69 4.97
N ASP A 623 -4.24 27.56 5.08
CA ASP A 623 -4.28 28.87 4.42
C ASP A 623 -3.20 29.83 4.92
N ALA A 624 -2.84 29.71 6.19
CA ALA A 624 -1.72 30.47 6.75
C ALA A 624 -0.37 29.96 6.26
N SER A 625 -0.16 28.65 6.28
CA SER A 625 1.11 28.00 5.95
C SER A 625 1.45 28.09 4.45
N GLN A 626 0.46 27.99 3.57
CA GLN A 626 0.66 28.05 2.11
C GLN A 626 1.20 29.39 1.60
N LYS A 627 1.17 30.44 2.43
CA LYS A 627 1.81 31.74 2.13
C LYS A 627 3.33 31.63 2.01
N ASN A 628 3.94 30.64 2.71
CA ASN A 628 5.32 30.28 2.47
C ASN A 628 5.42 29.49 1.15
N PRO A 629 6.14 29.98 0.13
CA PRO A 629 6.22 29.30 -1.17
C PRO A 629 6.92 27.94 -1.10
N ARG A 630 7.58 27.62 0.02
CA ARG A 630 8.25 26.34 0.27
C ARG A 630 7.37 25.33 1.00
N TRP A 631 6.28 25.79 1.61
CA TRP A 631 5.44 24.92 2.42
C TRP A 631 4.57 23.99 1.55
N VAL A 632 4.53 22.73 1.96
CA VAL A 632 3.66 21.70 1.40
C VAL A 632 2.98 20.92 2.55
N PRO A 633 1.77 20.37 2.36
CA PRO A 633 1.09 19.62 3.41
C PRO A 633 1.84 18.35 3.83
N ALA A 634 2.42 17.62 2.87
CA ALA A 634 3.28 16.45 3.09
C ALA A 634 4.44 16.46 2.09
N ILE A 635 5.60 15.94 2.49
CA ILE A 635 6.81 15.89 1.65
C ILE A 635 6.87 14.59 0.83
N SER A 636 6.50 13.47 1.41
CA SER A 636 6.49 12.17 0.76
C SER A 636 5.35 11.33 1.35
N SER A 637 4.91 10.33 0.62
CA SER A 637 3.88 9.39 1.07
C SER A 637 4.33 7.93 0.88
N PRO A 638 3.73 6.98 1.62
CA PRO A 638 4.02 5.56 1.46
C PRO A 638 3.72 5.05 0.06
N THR A 639 4.46 4.04 -0.38
CA THR A 639 4.12 3.27 -1.57
C THR A 639 3.14 2.16 -1.20
N SER A 640 1.92 2.55 -0.83
CA SER A 640 0.83 1.68 -0.41
C SER A 640 -0.47 2.04 -1.12
N SER A 641 -1.61 1.48 -0.74
CA SER A 641 -2.95 1.84 -1.30
C SER A 641 -3.04 1.88 -2.84
N SER A 642 -2.26 1.07 -3.53
CA SER A 642 -2.21 1.00 -5.01
C SER A 642 -1.85 2.32 -5.72
N VAL A 643 -1.17 3.26 -5.07
CA VAL A 643 -0.90 4.62 -5.59
C VAL A 643 0.13 4.68 -6.72
N GLY A 644 0.96 3.63 -6.90
CA GLY A 644 2.17 3.71 -7.73
C GLY A 644 1.95 4.29 -9.12
N ALA A 645 0.95 3.81 -9.87
CA ALA A 645 0.70 4.30 -11.22
C ALA A 645 0.11 5.71 -11.25
N HIS A 646 -0.84 6.02 -10.36
CA HIS A 646 -1.54 7.31 -10.34
C HIS A 646 -0.69 8.40 -9.68
N VAL A 647 -0.32 8.20 -8.42
CA VAL A 647 0.40 9.20 -7.63
C VAL A 647 1.89 9.16 -7.93
N GLY A 648 2.51 7.97 -7.83
CA GLY A 648 3.96 7.83 -7.93
C GLY A 648 4.58 8.23 -9.27
N THR A 649 3.79 8.33 -10.35
CA THR A 649 4.28 8.80 -11.66
C THR A 649 3.89 10.24 -11.99
N HIS A 650 3.06 10.89 -11.18
CA HIS A 650 2.50 12.21 -11.49
C HIS A 650 3.58 13.30 -11.57
N ALA A 651 4.42 13.41 -10.55
CA ALA A 651 5.48 14.42 -10.53
C ALA A 651 6.47 14.26 -11.70
N ALA A 652 6.76 13.03 -12.12
CA ALA A 652 7.61 12.76 -13.28
C ALA A 652 6.95 13.22 -14.59
N ALA A 653 5.65 13.00 -14.74
CA ALA A 653 4.90 13.49 -15.89
C ALA A 653 4.91 15.02 -15.98
N GLU A 654 4.65 15.69 -14.86
CA GLU A 654 4.64 17.17 -14.82
C GLU A 654 6.05 17.75 -15.04
N ALA A 655 7.10 17.13 -14.47
CA ALA A 655 8.48 17.51 -14.75
C ALA A 655 8.83 17.36 -16.25
N ALA A 656 8.42 16.25 -16.87
CA ALA A 656 8.61 16.01 -18.29
C ALA A 656 7.87 17.05 -19.16
N ARG A 657 6.65 17.45 -18.77
CA ARG A 657 5.91 18.53 -19.45
C ARG A 657 6.63 19.87 -19.40
N VAL A 658 7.27 20.19 -18.27
CA VAL A 658 8.09 21.41 -18.13
C VAL A 658 9.31 21.35 -19.06
N ILE A 659 10.05 20.22 -19.09
CA ILE A 659 11.19 20.03 -19.99
C ILE A 659 10.75 20.13 -21.44
N PHE A 660 9.64 19.47 -21.81
CA PHE A 660 9.11 19.59 -23.16
C PHE A 660 8.80 21.03 -23.53
N ARG A 661 8.00 21.73 -22.73
CA ARG A 661 7.49 23.08 -23.05
C ARG A 661 8.60 24.14 -23.09
N PHE A 662 9.52 24.11 -22.12
CA PHE A 662 10.53 25.15 -21.93
C PHE A 662 11.94 24.76 -22.41
N GLY A 663 12.11 23.52 -22.80
CA GLY A 663 13.33 22.95 -23.33
C GLY A 663 13.19 22.53 -24.81
N LEU A 664 12.61 21.32 -25.01
CA LEU A 664 12.58 20.69 -26.32
C LEU A 664 11.73 21.44 -27.34
N TRP A 665 10.59 22.01 -26.94
CA TRP A 665 9.78 22.81 -27.84
C TRP A 665 10.51 24.11 -28.28
N ARG A 666 11.21 24.73 -27.37
CA ARG A 666 12.03 25.93 -27.71
C ARG A 666 13.19 25.55 -28.63
N ALA A 667 13.79 24.39 -28.43
CA ALA A 667 14.81 23.84 -29.32
C ALA A 667 14.23 23.54 -30.71
N ALA A 668 13.03 22.99 -30.78
CA ALA A 668 12.33 22.71 -32.04
C ALA A 668 12.07 23.99 -32.83
N LEU A 669 11.56 25.03 -32.18
CA LEU A 669 11.36 26.33 -32.83
C LEU A 669 12.68 26.91 -33.41
N ALA A 670 13.79 26.74 -32.67
CA ALA A 670 15.10 27.17 -33.14
C ALA A 670 15.58 26.36 -34.36
N LEU A 671 15.36 25.04 -34.36
CA LEU A 671 15.72 24.15 -35.48
C LEU A 671 14.84 24.39 -36.71
N TRP A 672 13.58 24.74 -36.54
CA TRP A 672 12.68 25.12 -37.62
C TRP A 672 12.85 26.59 -38.06
N HIS A 673 13.76 27.31 -37.43
CA HIS A 673 13.98 28.75 -37.70
C HIS A 673 12.71 29.60 -37.51
N ILE A 674 11.88 29.23 -36.54
CA ILE A 674 10.64 29.95 -36.18
C ILE A 674 10.98 31.01 -35.15
N ALA A 675 10.61 32.28 -35.42
CA ALA A 675 10.85 33.39 -34.52
C ALA A 675 10.04 33.28 -33.23
N SER A 676 10.52 33.87 -32.14
CA SER A 676 9.86 33.79 -30.82
C SER A 676 8.48 34.43 -30.76
N ASP A 677 8.20 35.36 -31.62
CA ASP A 677 6.92 36.09 -31.75
C ASP A 677 5.95 35.41 -32.74
N ASP A 678 6.39 34.40 -33.47
CA ASP A 678 5.54 33.66 -34.40
C ASP A 678 4.41 32.96 -33.64
N PRO A 679 3.15 33.05 -34.09
CA PRO A 679 2.01 32.38 -33.48
C PRO A 679 2.18 30.85 -33.31
N ARG A 680 2.97 30.20 -34.21
CA ARG A 680 3.31 28.78 -34.11
C ARG A 680 4.04 28.44 -32.82
N GLY A 681 4.79 29.35 -32.24
CA GLY A 681 5.45 29.18 -30.93
C GLY A 681 4.51 28.82 -29.79
N LYS A 682 3.23 29.20 -29.91
CA LYS A 682 2.18 28.88 -28.92
C LYS A 682 1.45 27.56 -29.18
N GLN A 683 1.73 26.87 -30.29
CA GLN A 683 1.00 25.69 -30.74
C GLN A 683 1.63 24.36 -30.27
N TRP A 684 2.44 24.36 -29.23
CA TRP A 684 3.11 23.18 -28.69
C TRP A 684 2.17 22.02 -28.39
N ALA A 685 0.91 22.27 -28.06
CA ALA A 685 -0.10 21.24 -27.81
C ALA A 685 -0.55 20.46 -29.07
N LYS A 686 -0.21 20.96 -30.29
CA LYS A 686 -0.45 20.23 -31.54
C LYS A 686 0.69 19.27 -31.91
N ALA A 687 1.84 19.41 -31.26
CA ALA A 687 2.97 18.53 -31.47
C ALA A 687 2.70 17.15 -30.87
N SER A 688 3.17 16.11 -31.52
CA SER A 688 3.08 14.74 -31.06
C SER A 688 4.40 14.01 -31.27
N TRP A 689 4.59 12.92 -30.55
CA TRP A 689 5.76 12.09 -30.68
C TRP A 689 5.44 10.80 -31.45
N LYS A 690 6.28 10.45 -32.41
CA LYS A 690 6.19 9.19 -33.15
C LYS A 690 7.61 8.68 -33.42
N ASP A 691 7.89 7.46 -32.98
CA ASP A 691 9.18 6.77 -33.22
C ASP A 691 10.42 7.61 -32.80
N GLY A 692 10.32 8.35 -31.69
CA GLY A 692 11.38 9.23 -31.18
C GLY A 692 11.52 10.57 -31.91
N GLN A 693 10.63 10.85 -32.85
CA GLN A 693 10.57 12.09 -33.60
C GLN A 693 9.41 12.99 -33.11
N LEU A 694 9.71 14.27 -32.96
CA LEU A 694 8.68 15.29 -32.72
C LEU A 694 8.03 15.64 -34.06
N ILE A 695 6.74 15.41 -34.15
CA ILE A 695 5.91 15.69 -35.33
C ILE A 695 5.05 16.91 -35.09
N MET A 696 5.09 17.83 -36.02
CA MET A 696 4.21 19.01 -36.06
C MET A 696 3.66 19.14 -37.47
N PRO A 697 2.34 19.41 -37.68
CA PRO A 697 1.80 19.63 -39.02
C PRO A 697 2.59 20.67 -39.79
N ASP A 698 2.85 20.36 -41.06
CA ASP A 698 3.54 21.22 -42.03
C ASP A 698 5.02 21.57 -41.71
N LEU A 699 5.62 20.87 -40.72
CA LEU A 699 7.05 21.05 -40.39
C LEU A 699 7.81 19.71 -40.48
N ALA A 700 9.11 19.80 -40.75
CA ALA A 700 9.95 18.61 -40.80
C ALA A 700 10.03 17.92 -39.42
N PRO A 701 9.94 16.59 -39.33
CA PRO A 701 10.15 15.87 -38.08
C PRO A 701 11.52 16.14 -37.47
N LEU A 702 11.60 16.19 -36.14
CA LEU A 702 12.84 16.42 -35.41
C LEU A 702 13.14 15.28 -34.45
N GLU A 703 14.38 14.77 -34.53
CA GLU A 703 14.87 13.72 -33.66
C GLU A 703 15.12 14.23 -32.23
N LEU A 704 14.80 13.40 -31.23
CA LEU A 704 15.03 13.73 -29.82
C LEU A 704 16.49 14.13 -29.51
N PRO A 705 17.53 13.44 -30.01
CA PRO A 705 18.92 13.86 -29.78
C PRO A 705 19.22 15.28 -30.30
N ALA A 706 18.73 15.63 -31.49
CA ALA A 706 18.96 16.97 -32.07
C ALA A 706 18.27 18.07 -31.23
N LEU A 707 17.06 17.78 -30.72
CA LEU A 707 16.33 18.68 -29.82
C LEU A 707 17.08 18.86 -28.50
N ALA A 708 17.56 17.75 -27.90
CA ALA A 708 18.30 17.76 -26.64
C ALA A 708 19.63 18.51 -26.77
N ALA A 709 20.42 18.23 -27.80
CA ALA A 709 21.67 18.95 -28.09
C ALA A 709 21.43 20.44 -28.22
N THR A 710 20.38 20.83 -28.96
CA THR A 710 20.00 22.24 -29.15
C THR A 710 19.55 22.90 -27.84
N ALA A 711 18.79 22.18 -27.02
CA ALA A 711 18.35 22.68 -25.72
C ALA A 711 19.54 22.95 -24.78
N HIS A 712 20.53 22.06 -24.76
CA HIS A 712 21.76 22.24 -24.00
C HIS A 712 22.61 23.39 -24.53
N ALA A 713 22.83 23.45 -25.84
CA ALA A 713 23.65 24.49 -26.47
C ALA A 713 23.06 25.90 -26.27
N ARG A 714 21.73 26.01 -26.23
CA ARG A 714 21.01 27.29 -26.05
C ARG A 714 20.62 27.60 -24.60
N ASN A 715 21.09 26.79 -23.65
CA ASN A 715 20.79 26.90 -22.23
C ASN A 715 19.27 26.93 -21.91
N PHE A 716 18.49 26.15 -22.64
CA PHE A 716 17.07 25.94 -22.35
C PHE A 716 16.88 24.95 -21.20
N VAL A 717 15.63 24.69 -20.77
CA VAL A 717 15.35 23.76 -19.70
C VAL A 717 15.66 22.33 -20.14
N THR A 718 16.56 21.64 -19.43
CA THR A 718 17.01 20.28 -19.69
C THR A 718 16.75 19.34 -18.50
N GLY A 719 16.25 19.88 -17.39
CA GLY A 719 15.84 19.12 -16.22
C GLY A 719 14.79 19.84 -15.42
N ALA A 720 13.93 19.07 -14.76
CA ALA A 720 12.95 19.57 -13.83
C ALA A 720 12.81 18.63 -12.62
N MET A 721 12.62 19.22 -11.44
CA MET A 721 12.17 18.55 -10.23
C MET A 721 10.78 19.07 -9.90
N ALA A 722 9.86 18.17 -9.63
CA ALA A 722 8.49 18.51 -9.28
C ALA A 722 8.06 17.81 -7.99
N HIS A 723 7.17 18.48 -7.25
CA HIS A 723 6.41 17.89 -6.15
C HIS A 723 4.94 18.19 -6.34
N GLY A 724 4.08 17.20 -6.15
CA GLY A 724 2.63 17.36 -6.20
C GLY A 724 1.97 16.68 -4.99
N PHE A 725 1.11 17.45 -4.29
CA PHE A 725 0.26 16.95 -3.21
C PHE A 725 -1.14 16.66 -3.72
N CYS A 726 -1.69 15.51 -3.32
CA CYS A 726 -3.01 15.02 -3.69
C CYS A 726 -3.88 14.79 -2.44
N ARG A 727 -5.07 15.40 -2.41
CA ARG A 727 -6.15 15.11 -1.47
C ARG A 727 -7.42 14.88 -2.29
N TRP A 728 -7.51 13.72 -2.95
CA TRP A 728 -8.53 13.37 -3.94
C TRP A 728 -8.60 14.31 -5.16
N SER A 729 -7.76 15.30 -5.20
CA SER A 729 -7.45 16.16 -6.32
C SER A 729 -6.04 16.74 -6.10
N TRP A 730 -5.36 17.07 -7.20
CA TRP A 730 -4.02 17.62 -7.14
C TRP A 730 -4.01 19.06 -6.67
N SER A 731 -2.96 19.46 -5.95
CA SER A 731 -2.57 20.84 -5.78
C SER A 731 -2.32 21.48 -7.14
N ARG A 732 -2.61 22.78 -7.25
CA ARG A 732 -2.42 23.49 -8.53
C ARG A 732 -1.71 24.81 -8.27
N ALA A 733 -0.54 25.00 -8.91
CA ALA A 733 0.25 26.21 -8.73
C ALA A 733 0.62 26.85 -10.06
N ARG A 734 0.98 28.15 -9.98
CA ARG A 734 1.53 28.92 -11.10
C ARG A 734 2.98 29.22 -10.84
N PHE A 735 3.80 28.99 -11.87
CA PHE A 735 5.24 29.21 -11.83
C PHE A 735 5.67 30.17 -12.94
N PRO A 736 6.47 31.21 -12.63
CA PRO A 736 7.07 32.07 -13.66
C PRO A 736 8.28 31.34 -14.27
N ILE A 737 8.16 30.84 -15.49
CA ILE A 737 9.24 30.16 -16.20
C ILE A 737 9.52 30.86 -17.52
N ALA A 738 10.75 31.31 -17.73
CA ALA A 738 11.22 31.92 -18.99
C ALA A 738 10.31 33.04 -19.52
N GLY A 739 9.77 33.86 -18.61
CA GLY A 739 8.88 35.01 -18.94
C GLY A 739 7.41 34.65 -19.12
N GLU A 740 7.03 33.36 -18.98
CA GLU A 740 5.65 32.92 -19.08
C GLU A 740 5.13 32.43 -17.73
N GLN A 741 3.81 32.45 -17.54
CA GLN A 741 3.13 31.87 -16.38
C GLN A 741 2.68 30.46 -16.73
N TRP A 742 3.33 29.46 -16.12
CA TRP A 742 2.98 28.06 -16.27
C TRP A 742 2.09 27.59 -15.13
N THR A 743 0.91 27.05 -15.44
CA THR A 743 0.03 26.44 -14.45
C THR A 743 0.12 24.93 -14.55
N ALA A 744 0.40 24.26 -13.43
CA ALA A 744 0.58 22.82 -13.37
C ALA A 744 -0.08 22.23 -12.12
N GLU A 745 -0.34 20.92 -12.15
CA GLU A 745 -0.92 20.16 -11.03
C GLU A 745 0.19 19.69 -10.06
N ILE A 746 1.06 20.62 -9.70
CA ILE A 746 2.15 20.48 -8.73
C ILE A 746 2.17 21.71 -7.83
N ASP A 747 2.89 21.63 -6.72
CA ASP A 747 3.00 22.71 -5.75
C ASP A 747 4.44 23.18 -5.50
N ALA A 748 5.45 22.46 -6.00
CA ALA A 748 6.82 22.93 -6.02
C ALA A 748 7.54 22.49 -7.31
N LEU A 749 8.48 23.32 -7.74
CA LEU A 749 9.22 23.14 -8.98
C LEU A 749 10.64 23.67 -8.84
N ALA A 750 11.62 22.95 -9.38
CA ALA A 750 12.95 23.44 -9.68
C ALA A 750 13.32 23.04 -11.10
N VAL A 751 14.05 23.88 -11.80
CA VAL A 751 14.48 23.63 -13.19
C VAL A 751 16.00 23.69 -13.32
N ARG A 752 16.52 22.98 -14.31
CA ARG A 752 17.91 23.02 -14.72
C ARG A 752 18.00 23.52 -16.16
N HIS A 753 18.84 24.48 -16.40
CA HIS A 753 19.14 24.99 -17.73
C HIS A 753 20.46 24.42 -18.26
N GLY A 754 20.48 23.88 -19.47
CA GLY A 754 21.67 23.27 -20.07
C GLY A 754 22.33 22.26 -19.12
N GLY A 755 23.64 22.38 -18.91
CA GLY A 755 24.42 21.57 -17.95
C GLY A 755 24.49 22.16 -16.53
N GLY A 756 23.70 23.19 -16.20
CA GLY A 756 23.72 23.90 -14.93
C GLY A 756 23.20 23.12 -13.71
N LYS A 757 22.98 23.84 -12.62
CA LYS A 757 22.38 23.30 -11.39
C LYS A 757 20.86 23.41 -11.45
N PHE A 758 20.17 22.65 -10.61
CA PHE A 758 18.75 22.87 -10.36
C PHE A 758 18.54 24.12 -9.52
N GLU A 759 17.67 24.98 -10.00
CA GLU A 759 17.27 26.21 -9.33
C GLU A 759 15.77 26.17 -9.08
N ARG A 760 15.37 26.44 -7.84
CA ARG A 760 13.97 26.48 -7.45
C ARG A 760 13.27 27.66 -8.11
N ILE A 761 12.06 27.40 -8.58
CA ILE A 761 11.13 28.42 -9.06
C ILE A 761 10.07 28.62 -8.00
N ASP A 762 10.06 29.81 -7.38
CA ASP A 762 9.02 30.15 -6.42
C ASP A 762 7.67 30.29 -7.13
N ARG A 763 6.69 29.61 -6.62
CA ARG A 763 5.32 29.68 -7.16
C ARG A 763 4.71 31.05 -6.93
N ALA A 764 4.09 31.62 -7.95
CA ALA A 764 3.34 32.88 -7.85
C ALA A 764 2.03 32.72 -7.08
N SER A 765 1.43 31.53 -7.14
CA SER A 765 0.22 31.16 -6.39
C SER A 765 0.08 29.66 -6.30
N VAL A 766 -0.65 29.21 -5.29
CA VAL A 766 -1.02 27.79 -5.12
C VAL A 766 -2.45 27.68 -4.61
N LYS A 767 -3.13 26.62 -5.05
CA LYS A 767 -4.39 26.15 -4.48
C LYS A 767 -4.21 24.71 -4.07
N PHE A 768 -4.15 24.47 -2.77
CA PHE A 768 -4.22 23.11 -2.23
C PHE A 768 -5.67 22.64 -2.15
N PRO A 769 -5.93 21.34 -2.27
CA PRO A 769 -7.25 20.78 -2.00
C PRO A 769 -7.69 21.09 -0.56
N PRO A 770 -8.99 21.39 -0.35
CA PRO A 770 -9.48 21.79 0.97
C PRO A 770 -9.39 20.64 1.99
N THR A 771 -9.15 20.99 3.26
CA THR A 771 -8.87 20.02 4.33
C THR A 771 -10.09 19.18 4.73
N ASN A 772 -11.31 19.62 4.42
CA ASN A 772 -12.53 18.84 4.64
C ASN A 772 -12.56 17.54 3.80
N LEU A 773 -11.77 17.48 2.71
CA LEU A 773 -11.60 16.27 1.90
C LEU A 773 -10.86 15.15 2.65
N ASN A 774 -10.17 15.43 3.76
CA ASN A 774 -9.61 14.41 4.65
C ASN A 774 -10.68 13.46 5.22
N ARG A 775 -11.94 13.90 5.25
CA ARG A 775 -13.08 13.14 5.77
C ARG A 775 -13.73 12.25 4.71
N ILE A 776 -13.30 12.33 3.45
CA ILE A 776 -13.80 11.53 2.35
C ILE A 776 -13.04 10.22 2.32
N GLY A 777 -13.77 9.11 2.47
CA GLY A 777 -13.23 7.79 2.16
C GLY A 777 -13.56 7.39 0.72
N ALA A 778 -12.68 6.60 0.10
CA ALA A 778 -12.92 5.88 -1.15
C ALA A 778 -13.34 6.76 -2.36
N ALA A 779 -12.72 7.94 -2.53
CA ALA A 779 -13.07 8.87 -3.62
C ALA A 779 -12.47 8.47 -4.98
N PHE A 780 -11.26 7.88 -4.98
CA PHE A 780 -10.65 7.27 -6.14
C PHE A 780 -10.88 5.76 -6.09
N THR A 781 -11.49 5.19 -7.10
CA THR A 781 -11.82 3.76 -7.13
C THR A 781 -11.51 3.13 -8.47
N SER A 782 -11.18 1.84 -8.41
CA SER A 782 -11.11 0.93 -9.54
C SER A 782 -12.10 -0.20 -9.34
N LEU A 783 -12.54 -0.82 -10.42
CA LEU A 783 -13.50 -1.92 -10.41
C LEU A 783 -12.87 -3.18 -11.00
N CYS A 784 -13.31 -4.33 -10.47
CA CYS A 784 -12.98 -5.63 -11.02
C CYS A 784 -14.17 -6.58 -10.89
N GLY A 785 -14.46 -7.30 -11.98
CA GLY A 785 -15.41 -8.40 -11.98
C GLY A 785 -14.72 -9.71 -12.29
N THR A 786 -15.13 -10.79 -11.65
CA THR A 786 -14.54 -12.12 -11.84
C THR A 786 -15.60 -13.19 -11.98
N LEU A 787 -15.40 -14.09 -12.95
CA LEU A 787 -16.11 -15.36 -13.12
C LEU A 787 -15.15 -16.49 -12.78
N VAL A 788 -15.62 -17.46 -12.02
CA VAL A 788 -14.89 -18.69 -11.73
C VAL A 788 -15.78 -19.90 -11.98
N ARG A 789 -15.26 -20.91 -12.68
CA ARG A 789 -15.87 -22.22 -12.79
C ARG A 789 -15.05 -23.23 -11.99
N VAL A 790 -15.70 -23.90 -11.04
CA VAL A 790 -15.09 -24.95 -10.24
C VAL A 790 -15.61 -26.34 -10.60
N GLU A 791 -14.77 -27.33 -10.41
CA GLU A 791 -15.10 -28.76 -10.44
C GLU A 791 -14.74 -29.35 -9.10
N ILE A 792 -15.70 -30.02 -8.46
CA ILE A 792 -15.54 -30.61 -7.13
C ILE A 792 -15.85 -32.10 -7.23
N GLU A 793 -14.91 -32.92 -6.83
CA GLU A 793 -15.13 -34.36 -6.70
C GLU A 793 -15.93 -34.61 -5.43
N ARG A 794 -17.14 -35.13 -5.57
CA ARG A 794 -18.07 -35.36 -4.46
C ARG A 794 -17.48 -36.24 -3.35
N ALA A 795 -16.78 -37.28 -3.73
CA ALA A 795 -16.27 -38.31 -2.79
C ALA A 795 -15.12 -37.78 -1.89
N THR A 796 -14.29 -36.92 -2.43
CA THR A 796 -13.03 -36.45 -1.77
C THR A 796 -13.09 -35.03 -1.31
N GLY A 797 -14.02 -34.22 -1.84
CA GLY A 797 -14.04 -32.77 -1.65
C GLY A 797 -12.93 -32.03 -2.41
N ALA A 798 -12.17 -32.73 -3.27
CA ALA A 798 -11.12 -32.12 -4.07
C ALA A 798 -11.72 -31.10 -5.03
N LEU A 799 -11.22 -29.87 -5.00
CA LEU A 799 -11.66 -28.77 -5.82
C LEU A 799 -10.57 -28.40 -6.84
N ARG A 800 -10.99 -28.22 -8.08
CA ARG A 800 -10.18 -27.67 -9.16
C ARG A 800 -10.87 -26.44 -9.74
N ILE A 801 -10.13 -25.37 -9.94
CA ILE A 801 -10.60 -24.22 -10.72
C ILE A 801 -10.41 -24.59 -12.19
N ALA A 802 -11.53 -24.81 -12.90
CA ALA A 802 -11.49 -25.28 -14.27
C ALA A 802 -11.24 -24.13 -15.25
N LYS A 803 -11.88 -22.98 -15.01
CA LYS A 803 -11.74 -21.77 -15.80
C LYS A 803 -11.96 -20.53 -14.95
N ALA A 804 -11.30 -19.42 -15.31
CA ALA A 804 -11.57 -18.13 -14.71
C ALA A 804 -11.45 -17.01 -15.74
N TYR A 805 -12.22 -15.96 -15.52
CA TYR A 805 -12.16 -14.73 -16.29
C TYR A 805 -12.28 -13.55 -15.34
N SER A 806 -11.33 -12.63 -15.42
CA SER A 806 -11.36 -11.37 -14.67
C SER A 806 -11.29 -10.18 -15.62
N VAL A 807 -12.17 -9.23 -15.44
CA VAL A 807 -12.22 -7.97 -16.19
C VAL A 807 -12.14 -6.80 -15.23
N PHE A 808 -11.24 -5.84 -15.50
CA PHE A 808 -11.04 -4.70 -14.62
C PHE A 808 -10.70 -3.42 -15.37
N GLU A 809 -10.88 -2.29 -14.71
CA GLU A 809 -10.43 -0.99 -15.20
C GLU A 809 -9.19 -0.51 -14.45
N CYS A 810 -8.27 0.12 -15.17
CA CYS A 810 -7.08 0.75 -14.59
C CYS A 810 -6.75 2.12 -15.24
N GLY A 811 -7.73 2.73 -15.94
CA GLY A 811 -7.46 3.91 -16.75
C GLY A 811 -6.39 3.61 -17.79
N GLN A 812 -5.45 4.51 -17.98
CA GLN A 812 -4.33 4.29 -18.90
C GLN A 812 -3.34 3.26 -18.33
N ALA A 813 -3.20 2.11 -18.98
CA ALA A 813 -2.20 1.11 -18.61
C ALA A 813 -0.81 1.56 -19.10
N LEU A 814 0.04 2.06 -18.20
CA LEU A 814 1.39 2.55 -18.55
C LEU A 814 2.30 1.43 -19.07
N VAL A 815 2.14 0.22 -18.54
CA VAL A 815 2.90 -0.99 -18.90
C VAL A 815 1.97 -2.19 -18.84
N PRO A 816 1.24 -2.50 -19.92
CA PRO A 816 0.18 -3.54 -19.92
C PRO A 816 0.62 -4.89 -19.38
N GLN A 817 1.81 -5.38 -19.71
CA GLN A 817 2.30 -6.68 -19.22
C GLN A 817 2.55 -6.68 -17.70
N VAL A 818 3.02 -5.57 -17.12
CA VAL A 818 3.20 -5.45 -15.68
C VAL A 818 1.84 -5.39 -14.98
N VAL A 819 0.88 -4.68 -15.55
CA VAL A 819 -0.51 -4.62 -15.06
C VAL A 819 -1.14 -6.02 -15.07
N LEU A 820 -1.02 -6.78 -16.17
CA LEU A 820 -1.49 -8.17 -16.24
C LEU A 820 -0.81 -9.06 -15.21
N GLY A 821 0.51 -8.93 -15.03
CA GLY A 821 1.25 -9.67 -14.00
C GLY A 821 0.74 -9.37 -12.57
N GLN A 822 0.37 -8.11 -12.29
CA GLN A 822 -0.24 -7.75 -11.00
C GLN A 822 -1.64 -8.38 -10.84
N ALA A 823 -2.42 -8.46 -11.91
CA ALA A 823 -3.73 -9.09 -11.89
C ALA A 823 -3.62 -10.62 -11.68
N GLN A 824 -2.70 -11.30 -12.37
CA GLN A 824 -2.41 -12.71 -12.15
C GLN A 824 -1.98 -13.01 -10.71
N GLY A 825 -1.06 -12.20 -10.16
CA GLY A 825 -0.64 -12.31 -8.76
C GLY A 825 -1.77 -12.04 -7.77
N GLY A 826 -2.68 -11.10 -8.07
CA GLY A 826 -3.88 -10.85 -7.29
C GLY A 826 -4.84 -12.04 -7.30
N PHE A 827 -5.07 -12.63 -8.47
CA PHE A 827 -5.89 -13.83 -8.61
C PHE A 827 -5.33 -14.99 -7.78
N ALA A 828 -4.02 -15.25 -7.86
CA ALA A 828 -3.35 -16.30 -7.08
C ALA A 828 -3.51 -16.09 -5.56
N MET A 829 -3.30 -14.85 -5.07
CA MET A 829 -3.52 -14.55 -3.65
C MET A 829 -4.98 -14.70 -3.23
N GLY A 830 -5.94 -14.36 -4.11
CA GLY A 830 -7.37 -14.57 -3.85
C GLY A 830 -7.73 -16.04 -3.71
N VAL A 831 -7.16 -16.91 -4.55
CA VAL A 831 -7.31 -18.37 -4.45
C VAL A 831 -6.71 -18.89 -3.14
N GLY A 832 -5.48 -18.48 -2.81
CA GLY A 832 -4.81 -18.83 -1.55
C GLY A 832 -5.66 -18.46 -0.34
N TYR A 833 -6.17 -17.23 -0.30
CA TYR A 833 -7.01 -16.73 0.78
C TYR A 833 -8.35 -17.48 0.90
N ALA A 834 -8.98 -17.82 -0.22
CA ALA A 834 -10.27 -18.51 -0.20
C ALA A 834 -10.17 -19.98 0.24
N LEU A 835 -9.07 -20.68 -0.11
CA LEU A 835 -9.03 -22.14 -0.08
C LEU A 835 -7.92 -22.73 0.79
N LEU A 836 -6.82 -22.01 1.07
CA LEU A 836 -5.59 -22.62 1.58
C LEU A 836 -5.02 -21.92 2.82
N GLU A 837 -4.83 -20.59 2.74
CA GLU A 837 -4.03 -19.83 3.69
C GLU A 837 -4.79 -19.58 5.00
N THR A 838 -4.13 -19.88 6.12
CA THR A 838 -4.67 -19.58 7.46
C THR A 838 -3.55 -19.53 8.49
N LEU A 839 -3.68 -18.65 9.46
CA LEU A 839 -2.81 -18.55 10.64
C LEU A 839 -3.69 -18.54 11.87
N PRO A 840 -3.55 -19.53 12.77
CA PRO A 840 -4.17 -19.44 14.08
C PRO A 840 -3.67 -18.18 14.82
N PRO A 841 -4.55 -17.37 15.40
CA PRO A 841 -4.14 -16.09 15.99
C PRO A 841 -3.40 -16.25 17.33
N TYR A 842 -3.62 -17.37 18.03
CA TYR A 842 -3.14 -17.62 19.38
C TYR A 842 -2.32 -18.93 19.48
N GLU A 843 -2.64 -19.78 20.44
CA GLU A 843 -1.94 -21.04 20.68
C GLU A 843 -1.85 -21.92 19.41
N GLY A 844 -0.69 -22.49 19.19
CA GLY A 844 -0.42 -23.25 17.98
C GLY A 844 -0.23 -22.39 16.72
N GLY A 845 -0.30 -21.06 16.86
CA GLY A 845 -0.09 -20.09 15.78
C GLY A 845 1.35 -19.57 15.67
N PRO A 846 1.60 -18.59 14.79
CA PRO A 846 2.95 -18.11 14.47
C PRO A 846 3.66 -17.41 15.65
N GLY A 847 2.92 -16.91 16.65
CA GLY A 847 3.48 -16.25 17.82
C GLY A 847 4.41 -17.14 18.66
N ASN A 848 4.32 -18.47 18.55
CA ASN A 848 5.19 -19.41 19.23
C ASN A 848 6.61 -19.52 18.63
N GLY A 849 6.87 -18.91 17.46
CA GLY A 849 8.18 -18.91 16.79
C GLY A 849 8.50 -20.17 15.98
N GLN A 850 7.60 -21.12 15.87
CA GLN A 850 7.84 -22.41 15.21
C GLN A 850 7.19 -22.55 13.82
N TRP A 851 6.37 -21.59 13.43
CA TRP A 851 5.71 -21.59 12.12
C TRP A 851 6.67 -21.41 10.97
N ASN A 852 6.45 -22.18 9.92
CA ASN A 852 7.27 -22.20 8.70
C ASN A 852 6.43 -22.60 7.47
N LEU A 853 7.07 -22.64 6.30
CA LEU A 853 6.43 -22.96 5.02
C LEU A 853 5.88 -24.40 4.92
N GLY A 854 6.26 -25.29 5.83
CA GLY A 854 5.67 -26.64 5.91
C GLY A 854 4.25 -26.62 6.51
N GLN A 855 3.90 -25.59 7.26
CA GLN A 855 2.61 -25.43 7.91
C GLN A 855 1.70 -24.43 7.22
N TYR A 856 2.29 -23.42 6.56
CA TYR A 856 1.56 -22.38 5.87
C TYR A 856 1.50 -22.66 4.36
N LEU A 857 0.29 -22.98 3.89
CA LEU A 857 0.06 -23.32 2.49
C LEU A 857 -0.25 -22.07 1.67
N VAL A 858 0.50 -21.85 0.61
CA VAL A 858 0.22 -20.80 -0.40
C VAL A 858 -0.25 -21.44 -1.70
N ALA A 859 -1.00 -20.71 -2.51
CA ALA A 859 -1.43 -21.18 -3.82
C ALA A 859 -0.21 -21.48 -4.72
N ARG A 860 -0.15 -22.68 -5.27
CA ARG A 860 0.87 -23.13 -6.23
C ARG A 860 0.32 -23.03 -7.65
N GLY A 861 1.18 -23.15 -8.64
CA GLY A 861 0.76 -23.17 -10.05
C GLY A 861 -0.28 -24.26 -10.37
N SER A 862 -0.23 -25.40 -9.65
CA SER A 862 -1.22 -26.49 -9.78
C SER A 862 -2.61 -26.14 -9.23
N ASP A 863 -2.72 -25.17 -8.35
CA ASP A 863 -3.97 -24.76 -7.72
C ASP A 863 -4.70 -23.70 -8.55
N LEU A 864 -4.08 -23.24 -9.63
CA LEU A 864 -4.54 -22.14 -10.50
C LEU A 864 -4.89 -22.66 -11.90
N PRO A 865 -5.89 -22.10 -12.59
CA PRO A 865 -6.23 -22.45 -13.97
C PRO A 865 -5.31 -21.71 -14.95
N LEU A 866 -3.98 -21.91 -14.89
CA LEU A 866 -2.98 -21.09 -15.59
C LEU A 866 -3.21 -20.94 -17.09
N GLN A 867 -3.71 -22.00 -17.77
CA GLN A 867 -4.02 -21.97 -19.22
C GLN A 867 -5.44 -21.49 -19.52
N ASP A 868 -6.31 -21.50 -18.53
CA ASP A 868 -7.73 -21.17 -18.62
C ASP A 868 -8.08 -19.92 -17.77
N LEU A 869 -7.06 -19.13 -17.39
CA LEU A 869 -7.21 -17.83 -16.77
C LEU A 869 -7.15 -16.73 -17.82
N GLU A 870 -8.29 -16.16 -18.13
CA GLU A 870 -8.40 -15.01 -19.02
C GLU A 870 -8.49 -13.72 -18.18
N ILE A 871 -7.69 -12.73 -18.54
CA ILE A 871 -7.67 -11.43 -17.86
C ILE A 871 -7.81 -10.32 -18.90
N GLU A 872 -8.84 -9.53 -18.77
CA GLU A 872 -9.15 -8.41 -19.66
C GLU A 872 -8.99 -7.08 -18.94
N MET A 873 -8.26 -6.16 -19.55
CA MET A 873 -8.21 -4.76 -19.13
C MET A 873 -9.16 -3.96 -20.01
N LEU A 874 -10.06 -3.19 -19.40
CA LEU A 874 -10.85 -2.23 -20.16
C LEU A 874 -9.96 -1.10 -20.69
N PRO A 875 -10.14 -0.68 -21.94
CA PRO A 875 -9.41 0.47 -22.47
C PRO A 875 -9.76 1.74 -21.68
N PRO A 876 -8.89 2.75 -21.65
CA PRO A 876 -9.22 4.04 -21.05
C PRO A 876 -10.39 4.69 -21.79
N LEU A 877 -11.20 5.45 -21.07
CA LEU A 877 -12.36 6.15 -21.65
C LEU A 877 -11.96 7.28 -22.61
N THR A 878 -10.82 7.90 -22.32
CA THR A 878 -10.22 8.95 -23.15
C THR A 878 -8.72 8.76 -23.21
N ALA A 879 -8.08 9.31 -24.22
CA ALA A 879 -6.62 9.23 -24.36
C ALA A 879 -5.88 9.88 -23.18
N ASP A 880 -6.51 10.82 -22.50
CA ASP A 880 -5.95 11.56 -21.38
C ASP A 880 -6.39 11.03 -20.02
N GLU A 881 -7.16 9.92 -19.98
CA GLU A 881 -7.56 9.34 -18.70
C GLU A 881 -6.31 8.94 -17.89
N PRO A 882 -6.16 9.41 -16.64
CA PRO A 882 -4.99 9.05 -15.85
C PRO A 882 -4.99 7.55 -15.51
N PRO A 883 -3.82 6.95 -15.23
CA PRO A 883 -3.78 5.60 -14.70
C PRO A 883 -4.49 5.54 -13.35
N LYS A 884 -5.21 4.44 -13.08
CA LYS A 884 -5.85 4.15 -11.80
C LYS A 884 -5.10 3.06 -11.04
N GLY A 885 -5.19 3.08 -9.73
CA GLY A 885 -4.64 2.02 -8.89
C GLY A 885 -5.45 0.72 -9.06
N MET A 886 -4.79 -0.39 -9.33
CA MET A 886 -5.47 -1.67 -9.59
C MET A 886 -4.92 -2.86 -8.80
N ALA A 887 -3.78 -2.69 -8.13
CA ALA A 887 -3.07 -3.81 -7.52
C ALA A 887 -3.88 -4.58 -6.47
N GLU A 888 -4.80 -3.92 -5.77
CA GLU A 888 -5.64 -4.54 -4.74
C GLU A 888 -6.96 -5.06 -5.29
N VAL A 889 -7.65 -4.31 -6.15
CA VAL A 889 -9.00 -4.64 -6.61
C VAL A 889 -9.07 -5.98 -7.35
N VAL A 890 -8.00 -6.37 -8.04
CA VAL A 890 -7.94 -7.62 -8.82
C VAL A 890 -7.88 -8.90 -7.97
N MET A 891 -7.61 -8.78 -6.67
CA MET A 891 -7.66 -9.89 -5.72
C MET A 891 -9.06 -10.11 -5.15
N ILE A 892 -9.77 -9.02 -4.88
CA ILE A 892 -10.97 -9.04 -4.04
C ILE A 892 -12.11 -9.90 -4.62
N PRO A 893 -12.51 -9.79 -5.90
CA PRO A 893 -13.67 -10.53 -6.42
C PRO A 893 -13.42 -12.03 -6.59
N VAL A 894 -12.16 -12.46 -6.56
CA VAL A 894 -11.77 -13.87 -6.70
C VAL A 894 -12.35 -14.70 -5.56
N VAL A 895 -12.28 -14.18 -4.34
CA VAL A 895 -12.73 -14.88 -3.14
C VAL A 895 -14.25 -15.14 -3.16
N PRO A 896 -15.13 -14.12 -3.26
CA PRO A 896 -16.56 -14.37 -3.31
C PRO A 896 -17.01 -15.09 -4.60
N ALA A 897 -16.34 -14.91 -5.73
CA ALA A 897 -16.65 -15.67 -6.95
C ALA A 897 -16.41 -17.17 -6.75
N LEU A 898 -15.33 -17.56 -6.06
CA LEU A 898 -15.06 -18.94 -5.67
C LEU A 898 -16.16 -19.48 -4.74
N LEU A 899 -16.52 -18.74 -3.70
CA LEU A 899 -17.56 -19.15 -2.75
C LEU A 899 -18.92 -19.33 -3.43
N ASN A 900 -19.27 -18.43 -4.34
CA ASN A 900 -20.50 -18.49 -5.15
C ASN A 900 -20.45 -19.66 -6.14
N ALA A 901 -19.28 -19.96 -6.73
CA ALA A 901 -19.10 -21.14 -7.59
C ALA A 901 -19.25 -22.45 -6.80
N ILE A 902 -18.71 -22.53 -5.59
CA ILE A 902 -18.86 -23.67 -4.70
C ILE A 902 -20.34 -23.85 -4.32
N HIS A 903 -21.06 -22.77 -4.01
CA HIS A 903 -22.49 -22.84 -3.76
C HIS A 903 -23.25 -23.34 -4.98
N ASP A 904 -22.98 -22.81 -6.17
CA ASP A 904 -23.63 -23.21 -7.41
C ASP A 904 -23.39 -24.72 -7.73
N ALA A 905 -22.21 -25.23 -7.37
CA ALA A 905 -21.87 -26.65 -7.53
C ALA A 905 -22.56 -27.56 -6.52
N THR A 906 -22.65 -27.14 -5.25
CA THR A 906 -22.95 -28.03 -4.11
C THR A 906 -24.29 -27.74 -3.44
N GLY A 907 -24.88 -26.57 -3.65
CA GLY A 907 -26.03 -26.06 -2.89
C GLY A 907 -25.69 -25.63 -1.47
N LYS A 908 -24.41 -25.68 -1.05
CA LYS A 908 -23.94 -25.32 0.29
C LYS A 908 -23.30 -23.93 0.31
N ARG A 909 -23.70 -23.09 1.26
CA ARG A 909 -23.08 -21.77 1.48
C ARG A 909 -21.99 -21.85 2.54
N PHE A 910 -20.81 -21.34 2.19
CA PHE A 910 -19.67 -21.19 3.11
C PHE A 910 -19.49 -19.70 3.42
N ARG A 911 -19.40 -19.39 4.71
CA ARG A 911 -19.28 -18.03 5.24
C ARG A 911 -18.07 -17.86 6.18
N SER A 912 -17.33 -18.94 6.40
CA SER A 912 -16.05 -18.96 7.13
C SER A 912 -14.93 -19.38 6.18
N LEU A 913 -13.82 -18.69 6.22
CA LEU A 913 -12.64 -18.94 5.38
C LEU A 913 -11.48 -19.51 6.21
N PRO A 914 -10.61 -20.30 5.59
CA PRO A 914 -10.63 -20.82 4.23
C PRO A 914 -11.60 -22.00 4.06
N VAL A 915 -12.11 -22.20 2.84
CA VAL A 915 -12.90 -23.39 2.47
C VAL A 915 -11.96 -24.48 1.99
N THR A 916 -11.45 -25.27 2.91
CA THR A 916 -10.50 -26.33 2.63
C THR A 916 -11.15 -27.56 2.00
N GLN A 917 -10.34 -28.46 1.43
CA GLN A 917 -10.80 -29.75 0.92
C GLN A 917 -11.54 -30.57 2.00
N SER A 918 -11.04 -30.55 3.25
CA SER A 918 -11.69 -31.24 4.37
C SER A 918 -13.05 -30.63 4.71
N THR A 919 -13.16 -29.30 4.67
CA THR A 919 -14.43 -28.57 4.85
C THR A 919 -15.45 -28.96 3.78
N LEU A 920 -15.02 -29.00 2.51
CA LEU A 920 -15.88 -29.42 1.40
C LEU A 920 -16.32 -30.88 1.55
N LYS A 921 -15.39 -31.79 1.84
CA LYS A 921 -15.70 -33.22 2.05
C LYS A 921 -16.72 -33.39 3.16
N GLY A 922 -16.54 -32.74 4.31
CA GLY A 922 -17.47 -32.81 5.43
C GLY A 922 -18.87 -32.28 5.10
N ALA A 923 -18.98 -31.22 4.29
CA ALA A 923 -20.26 -30.64 3.87
C ALA A 923 -20.98 -31.46 2.79
N LEU A 924 -20.28 -32.30 2.04
CA LEU A 924 -20.79 -33.18 0.98
C LEU A 924 -21.11 -34.61 1.42
N ALA A 925 -20.61 -35.03 2.60
CA ALA A 925 -20.94 -36.26 3.25
C ALA A 925 -22.38 -36.23 3.77
#